data_ff17c9408c3624e9cdcf240e68a9d5c8
#
_entry.id   ff17c9408c3624e9cdcf240e68a9d5c8
#
_cell.length_a   1.000
_cell.length_b   1.000
_cell.length_c   1.000
_cell.angle_alpha   90.00
_cell.angle_beta   90.00
_cell.angle_gamma   90.00
#
_symmetry.space_group_name_H-M   'P 1'
#
loop_
_entity.id
_entity.type
_entity.pdbx_description
1 polymer ?
#
loop_
_entity_poly.entity_id
_entity_poly.type
_entity_poly.pdbx_seq_one_letter_code
_entity_poly.pdbx_strand_id
1 'polypeptide(L)'
;EINTRQGNYNWMRAREGDLKSDIFGDNLSKTLPVIETEVSDSGSFDNVLEFLLMNGRSLQEAILMMVPEAWQNDKEMSAEKKAFYEYFSNVMEPWDGPASIAFTDGRYIGAVLDRNGLRPSRYYLTHDDRVIMASEVGVVDVETNNVKTKGRLRPGKMFLVDFEKGQLVDDEQIKNSFASKNPYSDWLKNQQIVLSDLKIHGDSKGFYPETLINRLKAFGYSTETLQFMLLPLVSELRDPVGSMGNDSALACLSDQSRIIYDYFKQLFAQVTNPAIDSIREEVVMSLSCAIGPEGNLLSNREENAHRLVIDHPILTNEEMSALKHCDHRGWTSKRIDITYDINNGHNLSDMLDSICDQSTQAIDDGHSLVILSDRKINANRNAVSALLASSAVHRHLVANHKRTQVGIIVETGEAREVHHFCLLTGFGADAVNPYLAFEALWQARRDKLIDLEDDHAVVNSYRKAIAKGMLKVMAKMGISTLASYKGAQIFEAVGLSNEIMHKCFFETASRISGVGFDVVQTESEEQHKKAFVTKSLDNLGHYHWRSGGEKHMWEPQTITSLQQAARGNDQNAYWEFSKKSDEEGTRNCTLRGLMSFKNGNSIDINQVEPAKEIVKRFVTGAMSFGSISAESHESLAIAMNRIGGKSNTGEGGEDSKRWTPDKNGDSRRSAIKQVASGRFGVTIDYLNNADELQIKVSQGAKPGEGGELPGGKVDEGIAKIRCSTAGVGLISPPPHHDIYSIEDLSQLIFDLKRSNPDARISVKLVSEVGVGTVAAGVTKAKSDHIVIAGHDGGTGASPLTSIKHAGLPWELGVAETHQTLVMNDLRSRVVIQTDGQLKTGRDVAIAALLGAEEFGFSTAPLITLGCIMMRKCHLNTCPVGIATQDKVLRKKFTGKPEHVVNYLFMVAEELRTIMAELGFSKLTDMVGRVDMLEMNKAINHWKQDSIDLSAILTPAENLYRDAGTYQTIKQDHQLEEQLDIDLIVKSKEAIEKDVPVKFDSVISNVDRAVGAMLSSHVVKYRNG
;
A
#
# COMPACT_ATOMS: atom_id res chain seq x y z
N GLU A 1 8.72 13.72 2.46
CA GLU A 1 8.82 13.21 1.09
C GLU A 1 7.59 13.60 0.28
N ILE A 2 7.80 13.99 -0.98
CA ILE A 2 6.71 14.35 -1.88
C ILE A 2 6.32 13.12 -2.68
N ASN A 3 5.21 12.49 -2.32
CA ASN A 3 4.76 11.23 -2.92
C ASN A 3 4.38 11.36 -4.40
N THR A 4 4.06 12.57 -4.84
CA THR A 4 3.69 12.88 -6.22
C THR A 4 4.87 13.26 -7.11
N ARG A 5 6.13 13.16 -6.61
CA ARG A 5 7.33 13.60 -7.33
C ARG A 5 7.36 13.16 -8.80
N GLN A 6 7.09 11.87 -9.08
CA GLN A 6 7.16 11.35 -10.44
C GLN A 6 6.10 11.99 -11.36
N GLY A 7 4.89 12.17 -10.86
CA GLY A 7 3.84 12.89 -11.60
C GLY A 7 4.21 14.34 -11.82
N ASN A 8 4.66 15.04 -10.77
CA ASN A 8 5.09 16.44 -10.88
C ASN A 8 6.24 16.63 -11.88
N TYR A 9 7.22 15.71 -11.87
CA TYR A 9 8.30 15.69 -12.85
C TYR A 9 7.75 15.54 -14.29
N ASN A 10 6.88 14.56 -14.53
CA ASN A 10 6.32 14.31 -15.85
C ASN A 10 5.48 15.49 -16.35
N TRP A 11 4.67 16.10 -15.49
CA TRP A 11 3.88 17.29 -15.83
C TRP A 11 4.75 18.50 -16.11
N MET A 12 5.79 18.73 -15.30
CA MET A 12 6.73 19.83 -15.54
C MET A 12 7.47 19.64 -16.86
N ARG A 13 7.94 18.41 -17.12
CA ARG A 13 8.60 18.05 -18.39
C ARG A 13 7.67 18.26 -19.60
N ALA A 14 6.40 17.92 -19.47
CA ALA A 14 5.41 18.13 -20.52
C ALA A 14 5.19 19.62 -20.81
N ARG A 15 5.19 20.47 -19.77
CA ARG A 15 4.98 21.93 -19.88
C ARG A 15 6.12 22.67 -20.56
N GLU A 16 7.34 22.13 -20.53
CA GLU A 16 8.52 22.79 -21.11
C GLU A 16 8.32 23.23 -22.57
N GLY A 17 7.48 22.50 -23.34
CA GLY A 17 7.16 22.88 -24.73
C GLY A 17 6.25 24.10 -24.89
N ASP A 18 5.46 24.42 -23.86
CA ASP A 18 4.44 25.48 -23.90
C ASP A 18 4.81 26.71 -23.06
N LEU A 19 5.94 26.67 -22.34
CA LEU A 19 6.39 27.78 -21.50
C LEU A 19 6.77 28.98 -22.34
N LYS A 20 6.30 30.14 -21.92
CA LYS A 20 6.66 31.45 -22.49
C LYS A 20 6.97 32.40 -21.34
N SER A 21 8.18 32.95 -21.35
CA SER A 21 8.67 33.89 -20.34
C SER A 21 8.84 35.27 -20.90
N ASP A 22 8.18 36.23 -20.29
CA ASP A 22 8.38 37.65 -20.63
C ASP A 22 9.74 38.17 -20.12
N ILE A 23 10.37 37.46 -19.14
CA ILE A 23 11.66 37.85 -18.55
C ILE A 23 12.82 37.24 -19.34
N PHE A 24 12.79 35.96 -19.63
CA PHE A 24 13.89 35.25 -20.32
C PHE A 24 13.77 35.34 -21.85
N GLY A 25 12.58 35.56 -22.41
CA GLY A 25 12.36 35.54 -23.85
C GLY A 25 12.98 34.31 -24.51
N ASP A 26 13.79 34.47 -25.54
CA ASP A 26 14.45 33.38 -26.26
C ASP A 26 15.49 32.61 -25.42
N ASN A 27 15.96 33.18 -24.30
CA ASN A 27 16.89 32.53 -23.40
C ASN A 27 16.21 31.49 -22.47
N LEU A 28 14.90 31.39 -22.50
CA LEU A 28 14.18 30.40 -21.67
C LEU A 28 14.69 28.97 -21.91
N SER A 29 15.04 28.64 -23.14
CA SER A 29 15.61 27.34 -23.53
C SER A 29 16.89 26.96 -22.75
N LYS A 30 17.62 27.93 -22.22
CA LYS A 30 18.84 27.70 -21.42
C LYS A 30 18.55 27.31 -19.98
N THR A 31 17.30 27.44 -19.51
CA THR A 31 16.85 27.07 -18.19
C THR A 31 16.16 25.68 -18.16
N LEU A 32 16.16 24.99 -19.30
CA LEU A 32 15.54 23.68 -19.45
C LEU A 32 16.61 22.56 -19.45
N PRO A 33 16.35 21.40 -18.87
CA PRO A 33 15.09 21.05 -18.17
C PRO A 33 14.95 21.81 -16.85
N VAL A 34 13.70 22.10 -16.46
CA VAL A 34 13.42 22.81 -15.19
C VAL A 34 13.85 21.95 -13.98
N ILE A 35 13.54 20.67 -14.00
CA ILE A 35 13.94 19.73 -12.96
C ILE A 35 15.15 18.94 -13.49
N GLU A 36 16.23 18.96 -12.74
CA GLU A 36 17.43 18.19 -13.05
C GLU A 36 17.17 16.68 -12.90
N THR A 37 17.88 15.87 -13.68
CA THR A 37 17.81 14.41 -13.57
C THR A 37 18.45 13.93 -12.28
N GLU A 38 17.91 12.88 -11.69
CA GLU A 38 18.44 12.18 -10.49
C GLU A 38 18.47 13.01 -9.19
N VAL A 39 17.79 14.15 -9.12
CA VAL A 39 17.64 14.92 -7.87
C VAL A 39 16.59 14.31 -6.95
N SER A 40 16.68 14.62 -5.65
CA SER A 40 15.69 14.25 -4.65
C SER A 40 14.34 14.93 -4.88
N ASP A 41 13.32 14.52 -4.15
CA ASP A 41 12.00 15.16 -4.15
C ASP A 41 12.07 16.63 -3.71
N SER A 42 12.87 16.94 -2.69
CA SER A 42 13.12 18.30 -2.23
C SER A 42 13.91 19.13 -3.25
N GLY A 43 14.90 18.52 -3.93
CA GLY A 43 15.61 19.16 -5.01
C GLY A 43 14.73 19.47 -6.22
N SER A 44 13.84 18.54 -6.57
CA SER A 44 12.84 18.78 -7.63
C SER A 44 11.88 19.93 -7.28
N PHE A 45 11.45 20.01 -6.01
CA PHE A 45 10.61 21.09 -5.52
C PHE A 45 11.34 22.43 -5.59
N ASP A 46 12.60 22.46 -5.16
CA ASP A 46 13.45 23.66 -5.16
C ASP A 46 13.70 24.17 -6.56
N ASN A 47 14.02 23.29 -7.54
CA ASN A 47 14.17 23.66 -8.93
C ASN A 47 12.93 24.39 -9.49
N VAL A 48 11.74 23.86 -9.23
CA VAL A 48 10.49 24.47 -9.71
C VAL A 48 10.23 25.80 -8.99
N LEU A 49 10.45 25.86 -7.68
CA LEU A 49 10.29 27.08 -6.90
C LEU A 49 11.21 28.19 -7.42
N GLU A 50 12.52 27.90 -7.58
CA GLU A 50 13.50 28.84 -8.11
C GLU A 50 13.10 29.31 -9.52
N PHE A 51 12.70 28.37 -10.40
CA PHE A 51 12.25 28.70 -11.76
C PHE A 51 11.06 29.66 -11.76
N LEU A 52 10.07 29.46 -10.88
CA LEU A 52 8.93 30.37 -10.75
C LEU A 52 9.35 31.76 -10.25
N LEU A 53 10.24 31.83 -9.26
CA LEU A 53 10.77 33.08 -8.73
C LEU A 53 11.55 33.86 -9.80
N MET A 54 12.43 33.18 -10.55
CA MET A 54 13.20 33.78 -11.63
C MET A 54 12.32 34.33 -12.78
N ASN A 55 11.12 33.75 -12.93
CA ASN A 55 10.10 34.23 -13.88
C ASN A 55 9.15 35.27 -13.27
N GLY A 56 9.50 35.90 -12.15
CA GLY A 56 8.83 37.05 -11.57
C GLY A 56 7.66 36.76 -10.65
N ARG A 57 7.43 35.50 -10.28
CA ARG A 57 6.48 35.19 -9.21
C ARG A 57 7.07 35.52 -7.84
N SER A 58 6.25 36.02 -6.91
CA SER A 58 6.71 36.17 -5.53
C SER A 58 6.84 34.82 -4.84
N LEU A 59 7.70 34.76 -3.83
CA LEU A 59 7.93 33.56 -3.04
C LEU A 59 6.61 33.00 -2.47
N GLN A 60 5.77 33.87 -1.92
CA GLN A 60 4.49 33.47 -1.32
C GLN A 60 3.53 32.92 -2.37
N GLU A 61 3.43 33.60 -3.56
CA GLU A 61 2.55 33.12 -4.64
C GLU A 61 2.98 31.74 -5.15
N ALA A 62 4.28 31.54 -5.38
CA ALA A 62 4.83 30.28 -5.86
C ALA A 62 4.57 29.12 -4.85
N ILE A 63 4.78 29.37 -3.57
CA ILE A 63 4.47 28.37 -2.52
C ILE A 63 2.97 28.07 -2.47
N LEU A 64 2.08 29.05 -2.56
CA LEU A 64 0.63 28.83 -2.57
C LEU A 64 0.14 28.07 -3.80
N MET A 65 0.86 28.19 -4.94
CA MET A 65 0.59 27.40 -6.14
C MET A 65 1.02 25.93 -5.97
N MET A 66 2.24 25.71 -5.45
CA MET A 66 2.83 24.38 -5.32
C MET A 66 2.18 23.58 -4.17
N VAL A 67 1.88 24.23 -3.06
CA VAL A 67 1.29 23.61 -1.85
C VAL A 67 0.01 24.34 -1.46
N PRO A 68 -1.07 24.24 -2.26
CA PRO A 68 -2.34 24.88 -1.92
C PRO A 68 -2.98 24.21 -0.71
N GLU A 69 -3.71 24.96 0.11
CA GLU A 69 -4.57 24.34 1.12
C GLU A 69 -5.72 23.54 0.49
N ALA A 70 -6.32 22.62 1.27
CA ALA A 70 -7.44 21.81 0.80
C ALA A 70 -8.72 22.67 0.69
N TRP A 71 -8.97 23.21 -0.49
CA TRP A 71 -10.01 24.18 -0.74
C TRP A 71 -11.35 23.62 -1.26
N GLN A 72 -11.32 22.46 -1.94
CA GLN A 72 -12.49 21.91 -2.64
C GLN A 72 -13.67 21.65 -1.69
N ASN A 73 -13.41 21.02 -0.55
CA ASN A 73 -14.43 20.61 0.42
C ASN A 73 -14.58 21.61 1.57
N ASP A 74 -13.80 22.69 1.63
CA ASP A 74 -13.87 23.70 2.68
C ASP A 74 -15.09 24.61 2.45
N LYS A 75 -16.08 24.51 3.34
CA LYS A 75 -17.33 25.30 3.26
C LYS A 75 -17.20 26.71 3.85
N GLU A 76 -16.15 26.94 4.64
CA GLU A 76 -15.93 28.21 5.35
C GLU A 76 -15.00 29.15 4.56
N MET A 77 -14.27 28.64 3.57
CA MET A 77 -13.36 29.42 2.74
C MET A 77 -14.12 30.45 1.89
N SER A 78 -13.63 31.70 1.84
CA SER A 78 -14.23 32.74 1.01
C SER A 78 -14.21 32.39 -0.48
N ALA A 79 -15.18 32.93 -1.22
CA ALA A 79 -15.32 32.66 -2.66
C ALA A 79 -14.08 33.13 -3.45
N GLU A 80 -13.47 34.24 -3.05
CA GLU A 80 -12.28 34.81 -3.69
C GLU A 80 -11.07 33.87 -3.51
N LYS A 81 -10.84 33.32 -2.30
CA LYS A 81 -9.78 32.36 -2.06
C LYS A 81 -10.00 31.05 -2.80
N LYS A 82 -11.26 30.57 -2.84
CA LYS A 82 -11.58 29.39 -3.65
C LYS A 82 -11.26 29.62 -5.14
N ALA A 83 -11.69 30.74 -5.69
CA ALA A 83 -11.41 31.09 -7.08
C ALA A 83 -9.92 31.22 -7.37
N PHE A 84 -9.13 31.73 -6.43
CA PHE A 84 -7.66 31.77 -6.54
C PHE A 84 -7.08 30.36 -6.67
N TYR A 85 -7.41 29.44 -5.74
CA TYR A 85 -6.89 28.07 -5.79
C TYR A 85 -7.41 27.29 -6.99
N GLU A 86 -8.67 27.45 -7.34
CA GLU A 86 -9.28 26.81 -8.51
C GLU A 86 -8.60 27.28 -9.81
N TYR A 87 -8.32 28.57 -9.94
CA TYR A 87 -7.58 29.11 -11.08
C TYR A 87 -6.18 28.48 -11.21
N PHE A 88 -5.42 28.42 -10.12
CA PHE A 88 -4.07 27.84 -10.16
C PHE A 88 -4.08 26.31 -10.36
N SER A 89 -5.13 25.62 -9.96
CA SER A 89 -5.30 24.19 -10.24
C SER A 89 -5.46 23.88 -11.75
N ASN A 90 -5.72 24.88 -12.59
CA ASN A 90 -5.75 24.74 -14.04
C ASN A 90 -4.37 24.73 -14.69
N VAL A 91 -3.34 25.21 -14.02
CA VAL A 91 -1.98 25.37 -14.55
C VAL A 91 -0.92 24.57 -13.82
N MET A 92 -1.21 24.11 -12.61
CA MET A 92 -0.30 23.27 -11.81
C MET A 92 -1.08 22.34 -10.89
N GLU A 93 -0.68 21.09 -10.86
CA GLU A 93 -1.12 20.11 -9.85
C GLU A 93 -0.44 20.38 -8.50
N PRO A 94 -1.09 20.12 -7.36
CA PRO A 94 -0.46 20.21 -6.05
C PRO A 94 0.74 19.26 -5.93
N TRP A 95 1.80 19.72 -5.26
CA TRP A 95 2.87 18.87 -4.77
C TRP A 95 2.40 18.25 -3.46
N ASP A 96 2.18 16.96 -3.44
CA ASP A 96 1.46 16.27 -2.37
C ASP A 96 2.33 15.18 -1.72
N GLY A 97 2.19 15.05 -0.41
CA GLY A 97 2.96 14.16 0.44
C GLY A 97 3.34 14.83 1.75
N PRO A 98 3.86 14.08 2.74
CA PRO A 98 4.20 14.62 4.06
C PRO A 98 5.45 15.50 4.00
N ALA A 99 5.27 16.80 4.17
CA ALA A 99 6.36 17.78 4.12
C ALA A 99 6.21 18.89 5.18
N SER A 100 7.35 19.40 5.64
CA SER A 100 7.48 20.68 6.32
C SER A 100 8.57 21.46 5.58
N ILE A 101 8.17 22.48 4.87
CA ILE A 101 9.02 23.21 3.92
C ILE A 101 9.37 24.55 4.52
N ALA A 102 10.66 24.78 4.78
CA ALA A 102 11.21 26.08 5.13
C ALA A 102 11.77 26.74 3.86
N PHE A 103 11.54 28.04 3.70
CA PHE A 103 11.94 28.80 2.49
C PHE A 103 12.38 30.22 2.83
N THR A 104 13.21 30.79 1.97
CA THR A 104 13.66 32.18 2.06
C THR A 104 14.05 32.73 0.69
N ASP A 105 13.89 34.05 0.51
CA ASP A 105 14.42 34.85 -0.64
C ASP A 105 15.37 35.96 -0.17
N GLY A 106 15.81 35.91 1.10
CA GLY A 106 16.66 36.94 1.72
C GLY A 106 15.89 38.07 2.39
N ARG A 107 14.69 38.40 1.94
CA ARG A 107 13.75 39.32 2.58
C ARG A 107 12.79 38.63 3.54
N TYR A 108 12.26 37.52 3.11
CA TYR A 108 11.34 36.71 3.86
C TYR A 108 12.02 35.43 4.34
N ILE A 109 11.64 34.98 5.51
CA ILE A 109 11.81 33.59 5.92
C ILE A 109 10.45 33.04 6.26
N GLY A 110 10.15 31.85 5.82
CA GLY A 110 8.85 31.27 6.05
C GLY A 110 8.87 29.75 6.14
N ALA A 111 7.72 29.20 6.45
CA ALA A 111 7.48 27.78 6.38
C ALA A 111 6.02 27.47 6.09
N VAL A 112 5.80 26.32 5.48
CA VAL A 112 4.49 25.74 5.23
C VAL A 112 4.53 24.25 5.50
N LEU A 113 3.48 23.70 6.07
CA LEU A 113 3.26 22.26 6.10
C LEU A 113 2.66 21.78 4.79
N ASP A 114 2.82 20.49 4.54
CA ASP A 114 2.04 19.83 3.50
C ASP A 114 0.54 20.15 3.66
N ARG A 115 -0.19 20.07 2.57
CA ARG A 115 -1.61 20.46 2.52
C ARG A 115 -2.52 19.63 3.43
N ASN A 116 -2.09 18.42 3.82
CA ASN A 116 -2.83 17.49 4.67
C ASN A 116 -2.41 17.60 6.15
N GLY A 117 -1.30 18.28 6.44
CA GLY A 117 -0.74 18.47 7.78
C GLY A 117 -0.22 17.19 8.40
N LEU A 118 0.46 16.37 7.60
CA LEU A 118 1.00 15.09 8.03
C LEU A 118 2.29 15.24 8.84
N ARG A 119 3.10 16.29 8.57
CA ARG A 119 4.31 16.59 9.34
C ARG A 119 4.02 17.56 10.49
N PRO A 120 4.63 17.35 11.67
CA PRO A 120 4.59 18.33 12.73
C PRO A 120 5.58 19.48 12.48
N SER A 121 5.25 20.69 12.92
CA SER A 121 6.18 21.80 13.02
C SER A 121 5.75 22.74 14.13
N ARG A 122 6.72 23.21 14.92
CA ARG A 122 6.50 24.06 16.11
C ARG A 122 7.38 25.28 16.03
N TYR A 123 6.93 26.38 16.65
CA TYR A 123 7.71 27.61 16.70
C TYR A 123 7.67 28.28 18.07
N TYR A 124 8.73 29.01 18.37
CA TYR A 124 8.82 29.96 19.45
C TYR A 124 9.09 31.35 18.89
N LEU A 125 8.40 32.36 19.48
CA LEU A 125 8.78 33.75 19.42
C LEU A 125 9.37 34.11 20.77
N THR A 126 10.54 34.74 20.81
CA THR A 126 11.21 35.10 22.07
C THR A 126 11.08 36.58 22.35
N HIS A 127 11.32 36.97 23.60
CA HIS A 127 11.30 38.39 24.01
C HIS A 127 12.50 39.18 23.43
N ASP A 128 13.57 38.51 23.02
CA ASP A 128 14.73 39.08 22.31
C ASP A 128 14.59 39.03 20.79
N ASP A 129 13.34 38.98 20.31
CA ASP A 129 12.94 39.05 18.87
C ASP A 129 13.56 37.94 17.98
N ARG A 130 13.75 36.75 18.51
CA ARG A 130 14.10 35.57 17.71
C ARG A 130 12.88 34.72 17.37
N VAL A 131 12.89 34.14 16.19
CA VAL A 131 11.97 33.08 15.75
C VAL A 131 12.74 31.77 15.67
N ILE A 132 12.27 30.77 16.39
CA ILE A 132 12.82 29.41 16.36
C ILE A 132 11.72 28.49 15.89
N MET A 133 11.95 27.79 14.77
CA MET A 133 11.00 26.82 14.23
C MET A 133 11.70 25.51 13.96
N ALA A 134 11.06 24.42 14.35
CA ALA A 134 11.55 23.08 14.16
C ALA A 134 10.39 22.06 14.14
N SER A 135 10.64 20.87 13.61
CA SER A 135 9.70 19.74 13.69
C SER A 135 9.42 19.33 15.15
N GLU A 136 10.39 19.52 16.03
CA GLU A 136 10.33 19.13 17.45
C GLU A 136 10.72 20.27 18.37
N VAL A 137 10.31 20.18 19.64
CA VAL A 137 10.75 21.09 20.70
C VAL A 137 12.10 20.63 21.25
N GLY A 138 12.91 21.59 21.73
CA GLY A 138 14.18 21.28 22.41
C GLY A 138 15.37 21.13 21.48
N VAL A 139 15.26 21.41 20.17
CA VAL A 139 16.41 21.45 19.23
C VAL A 139 17.35 22.62 19.51
N VAL A 140 16.86 23.67 20.14
CA VAL A 140 17.62 24.82 20.64
C VAL A 140 17.16 25.09 22.05
N ASP A 141 18.12 25.25 22.97
CA ASP A 141 17.85 25.62 24.35
C ASP A 141 17.36 27.07 24.42
N VAL A 142 16.17 27.25 24.95
CA VAL A 142 15.55 28.56 25.16
C VAL A 142 15.05 28.63 26.59
N GLU A 143 15.51 29.62 27.33
CA GLU A 143 15.01 29.86 28.67
C GLU A 143 13.50 30.13 28.65
N THR A 144 12.75 29.45 29.51
CA THR A 144 11.28 29.53 29.53
C THR A 144 10.77 30.96 29.65
N ASN A 145 11.46 31.79 30.42
CA ASN A 145 11.10 33.20 30.62
C ASN A 145 11.36 34.09 29.39
N ASN A 146 12.18 33.64 28.47
CA ASN A 146 12.43 34.35 27.23
C ASN A 146 11.41 33.98 26.12
N VAL A 147 10.60 32.94 26.31
CA VAL A 147 9.55 32.56 25.35
C VAL A 147 8.35 33.49 25.48
N LYS A 148 8.15 34.36 24.49
CA LYS A 148 7.00 35.25 24.35
C LYS A 148 5.74 34.54 23.86
N THR A 149 5.87 33.70 22.81
CA THR A 149 4.77 32.94 22.23
C THR A 149 5.29 31.61 21.72
N LYS A 150 4.51 30.55 21.88
CA LYS A 150 4.77 29.23 21.28
C LYS A 150 3.53 28.76 20.53
N GLY A 151 3.77 28.11 19.40
CA GLY A 151 2.70 27.62 18.55
C GLY A 151 3.13 26.45 17.69
N ARG A 152 2.21 26.01 16.85
CA ARG A 152 2.45 25.01 15.83
C ARG A 152 1.94 25.50 14.49
N LEU A 153 2.58 25.10 13.41
CA LEU A 153 2.05 25.27 12.07
C LEU A 153 0.77 24.42 11.91
N ARG A 154 -0.14 24.92 11.10
CA ARG A 154 -1.37 24.22 10.73
C ARG A 154 -1.33 23.83 9.25
N PRO A 155 -2.05 22.78 8.84
CA PRO A 155 -2.13 22.37 7.44
C PRO A 155 -2.48 23.56 6.53
N GLY A 156 -1.77 23.69 5.43
CA GLY A 156 -2.01 24.74 4.43
C GLY A 156 -1.81 26.18 4.91
N LYS A 157 -1.39 26.42 6.16
CA LYS A 157 -1.12 27.76 6.68
C LYS A 157 0.34 28.14 6.51
N MET A 158 0.57 29.35 5.98
CA MET A 158 1.91 29.89 5.77
C MET A 158 2.36 30.64 7.02
N PHE A 159 3.51 30.30 7.53
CA PHE A 159 4.23 31.05 8.55
C PHE A 159 5.26 31.94 7.84
N LEU A 160 5.22 33.25 8.03
CA LEU A 160 6.08 34.17 7.28
C LEU A 160 6.57 35.31 8.15
N VAL A 161 7.88 35.54 8.14
CA VAL A 161 8.53 36.69 8.79
C VAL A 161 9.02 37.62 7.67
N ASP A 162 8.61 38.87 7.74
CA ASP A 162 9.11 39.98 6.86
C ASP A 162 10.23 40.72 7.59
N PHE A 163 11.49 40.56 7.16
CA PHE A 163 12.64 41.23 7.79
C PHE A 163 12.69 42.73 7.58
N GLU A 164 12.12 43.24 6.46
CA GLU A 164 12.06 44.69 6.25
C GLU A 164 11.10 45.35 7.25
N LYS A 165 9.99 44.68 7.56
CA LYS A 165 9.00 45.18 8.49
C LYS A 165 9.25 44.75 9.94
N GLY A 166 10.14 43.79 10.16
CA GLY A 166 10.43 43.21 11.48
C GLY A 166 9.21 42.57 12.14
N GLN A 167 8.35 41.90 11.38
CA GLN A 167 7.11 41.32 11.90
C GLN A 167 6.76 39.97 11.29
N LEU A 168 5.99 39.21 12.06
CA LEU A 168 5.28 38.01 11.58
C LEU A 168 4.07 38.47 10.76
N VAL A 169 3.93 37.95 9.55
CA VAL A 169 2.80 38.26 8.65
C VAL A 169 1.70 37.22 8.83
N ASP A 170 0.48 37.68 8.96
CA ASP A 170 -0.68 36.81 9.13
C ASP A 170 -1.02 36.05 7.82
N ASP A 171 -1.28 34.75 7.92
CA ASP A 171 -1.61 33.88 6.79
C ASP A 171 -2.84 34.36 6.00
N GLU A 172 -3.90 34.78 6.70
CA GLU A 172 -5.12 35.29 6.05
C GLU A 172 -4.84 36.60 5.29
N GLN A 173 -3.99 37.47 5.83
CA GLN A 173 -3.58 38.69 5.15
C GLN A 173 -2.82 38.37 3.87
N ILE A 174 -1.90 37.40 3.90
CA ILE A 174 -1.15 36.94 2.71
C ILE A 174 -2.13 36.43 1.66
N LYS A 175 -2.96 35.48 1.99
CA LYS A 175 -3.87 34.81 1.06
C LYS A 175 -4.91 35.75 0.48
N ASN A 176 -5.49 36.61 1.29
CA ASN A 176 -6.46 37.60 0.81
C ASN A 176 -5.82 38.60 -0.16
N SER A 177 -4.56 38.99 0.06
CA SER A 177 -3.86 39.88 -0.86
C SER A 177 -3.65 39.29 -2.25
N PHE A 178 -3.34 37.96 -2.31
CA PHE A 178 -3.19 37.25 -3.58
C PHE A 178 -4.55 36.93 -4.22
N ALA A 179 -5.55 36.55 -3.44
CA ALA A 179 -6.89 36.21 -3.93
C ALA A 179 -7.61 37.43 -4.57
N SER A 180 -7.30 38.67 -4.10
CA SER A 180 -7.84 39.92 -4.65
C SER A 180 -6.98 40.56 -5.74
N LYS A 181 -5.82 39.95 -6.07
CA LYS A 181 -4.89 40.53 -7.06
C LYS A 181 -5.44 40.58 -8.48
N ASN A 182 -6.22 39.56 -8.86
CA ASN A 182 -6.86 39.43 -10.16
C ASN A 182 -8.32 38.99 -9.98
N PRO A 183 -9.19 39.23 -10.98
CA PRO A 183 -10.60 38.83 -10.93
C PRO A 183 -10.77 37.34 -11.28
N TYR A 184 -10.18 36.45 -10.47
CA TYR A 184 -10.17 35.01 -10.72
C TYR A 184 -11.58 34.39 -10.85
N SER A 185 -12.54 34.87 -10.07
CA SER A 185 -13.92 34.42 -10.16
C SER A 185 -14.56 34.70 -11.51
N ASP A 186 -14.29 35.88 -12.06
CA ASP A 186 -14.80 36.25 -13.40
C ASP A 186 -14.11 35.48 -14.50
N TRP A 187 -12.78 35.27 -14.39
CA TRP A 187 -12.02 34.44 -15.32
C TRP A 187 -12.52 33.02 -15.39
N LEU A 188 -12.71 32.36 -14.25
CA LEU A 188 -13.27 31.02 -14.19
C LEU A 188 -14.64 30.96 -14.81
N LYS A 189 -15.56 31.85 -14.41
CA LYS A 189 -16.91 31.90 -14.93
C LYS A 189 -16.95 32.09 -16.45
N ASN A 190 -16.05 32.90 -16.99
CA ASN A 190 -16.01 33.25 -18.43
C ASN A 190 -15.37 32.11 -19.25
N GLN A 191 -14.36 31.44 -18.72
CA GLN A 191 -13.48 30.55 -19.49
C GLN A 191 -13.71 29.06 -19.25
N GLN A 192 -14.05 28.68 -18.04
CA GLN A 192 -14.18 27.27 -17.67
C GLN A 192 -15.33 26.60 -18.44
N ILE A 193 -15.12 25.34 -18.80
CA ILE A 193 -16.11 24.47 -19.44
C ILE A 193 -16.43 23.34 -18.45
N VAL A 194 -17.71 22.99 -18.30
CA VAL A 194 -18.17 21.84 -17.54
C VAL A 194 -18.91 20.85 -18.45
N LEU A 195 -18.95 19.58 -18.07
CA LEU A 195 -19.58 18.54 -18.92
C LEU A 195 -21.03 18.85 -19.27
N SER A 196 -21.77 19.53 -18.40
CA SER A 196 -23.16 19.93 -18.65
C SER A 196 -23.32 20.97 -19.76
N ASP A 197 -22.25 21.69 -20.12
CA ASP A 197 -22.29 22.67 -21.22
C ASP A 197 -22.20 21.99 -22.59
N LEU A 198 -21.77 20.75 -22.61
CA LEU A 198 -21.58 19.97 -23.84
C LEU A 198 -22.87 19.29 -24.26
N LYS A 199 -23.15 19.32 -25.54
CA LYS A 199 -24.36 18.74 -26.12
C LYS A 199 -24.25 17.22 -26.25
N ILE A 200 -25.23 16.48 -25.70
CA ILE A 200 -25.35 15.05 -25.89
C ILE A 200 -25.88 14.73 -27.28
N HIS A 201 -25.24 13.82 -28.00
CA HIS A 201 -25.61 13.42 -29.36
C HIS A 201 -26.01 11.95 -29.45
N GLY A 202 -27.12 11.67 -30.15
CA GLY A 202 -27.56 10.33 -30.55
C GLY A 202 -28.05 9.43 -29.42
N ASP A 203 -28.15 8.13 -29.70
CA ASP A 203 -28.46 7.11 -28.69
C ASP A 203 -27.23 6.85 -27.85
N SER A 204 -27.19 7.48 -26.68
CA SER A 204 -26.06 7.39 -25.75
C SER A 204 -26.01 6.07 -24.97
N LYS A 205 -27.06 5.26 -24.96
CA LYS A 205 -27.10 4.04 -24.15
C LYS A 205 -26.13 2.98 -24.60
N GLY A 206 -26.09 2.68 -25.91
CA GLY A 206 -25.12 1.75 -26.50
C GLY A 206 -25.12 0.36 -25.84
N PHE A 207 -26.30 -0.23 -25.59
CA PHE A 207 -26.46 -1.55 -24.99
C PHE A 207 -26.73 -2.60 -26.09
N TYR A 208 -25.87 -3.62 -26.17
CA TYR A 208 -25.91 -4.67 -27.19
C TYR A 208 -25.95 -6.06 -26.56
N PRO A 209 -27.12 -6.53 -26.12
CA PRO A 209 -27.26 -7.79 -25.35
C PRO A 209 -26.85 -9.04 -26.13
N GLU A 210 -27.04 -9.08 -27.45
CA GLU A 210 -26.73 -10.23 -28.32
C GLU A 210 -25.24 -10.54 -28.40
N THR A 211 -24.39 -9.57 -28.22
CA THR A 211 -22.92 -9.72 -28.25
C THR A 211 -22.29 -9.56 -26.87
N LEU A 212 -23.07 -9.25 -25.84
CA LEU A 212 -22.58 -8.90 -24.51
C LEU A 212 -21.67 -9.97 -23.92
N ILE A 213 -22.11 -11.22 -23.88
CA ILE A 213 -21.34 -12.34 -23.30
C ILE A 213 -19.99 -12.51 -23.99
N ASN A 214 -19.97 -12.42 -25.32
CA ASN A 214 -18.70 -12.56 -26.07
C ASN A 214 -17.74 -11.41 -25.76
N ARG A 215 -18.24 -10.17 -25.73
CA ARG A 215 -17.42 -8.99 -25.38
C ARG A 215 -16.92 -9.05 -23.93
N LEU A 216 -17.76 -9.45 -22.99
CA LEU A 216 -17.36 -9.67 -21.60
C LEU A 216 -16.22 -10.68 -21.50
N LYS A 217 -16.34 -11.83 -22.21
CA LYS A 217 -15.28 -12.85 -22.23
C LYS A 217 -14.00 -12.34 -22.88
N ALA A 218 -14.10 -11.58 -23.98
CA ALA A 218 -12.94 -11.03 -24.68
C ALA A 218 -12.10 -10.11 -23.76
N PHE A 219 -12.75 -9.38 -22.86
CA PHE A 219 -12.08 -8.55 -21.86
C PHE A 219 -11.82 -9.26 -20.52
N GLY A 220 -11.96 -10.58 -20.47
CA GLY A 220 -11.62 -11.37 -19.28
C GLY A 220 -12.59 -11.27 -18.11
N TYR A 221 -13.86 -10.92 -18.35
CA TYR A 221 -14.91 -11.05 -17.35
C TYR A 221 -15.28 -12.52 -17.13
N SER A 222 -15.52 -12.88 -15.90
CA SER A 222 -15.95 -14.22 -15.49
C SER A 222 -17.22 -14.14 -14.64
N THR A 223 -17.81 -15.30 -14.34
CA THR A 223 -18.92 -15.36 -13.38
C THR A 223 -18.51 -14.85 -12.00
N GLU A 224 -17.27 -15.09 -11.60
CA GLU A 224 -16.72 -14.59 -10.33
C GLU A 224 -16.60 -13.06 -10.33
N THR A 225 -16.18 -12.46 -11.46
CA THR A 225 -16.12 -10.99 -11.60
C THR A 225 -17.50 -10.37 -11.38
N LEU A 226 -18.56 -10.97 -11.92
CA LEU A 226 -19.93 -10.49 -11.69
C LEU A 226 -20.33 -10.67 -10.22
N GLN A 227 -20.18 -11.88 -9.67
CA GLN A 227 -20.71 -12.26 -8.35
C GLN A 227 -19.94 -11.64 -7.19
N PHE A 228 -18.62 -11.55 -7.28
CA PHE A 228 -17.78 -11.13 -6.14
C PHE A 228 -17.29 -9.69 -6.26
N MET A 229 -17.36 -9.08 -7.44
CA MET A 229 -16.91 -7.71 -7.65
C MET A 229 -18.06 -6.78 -8.07
N LEU A 230 -18.64 -6.95 -9.27
CA LEU A 230 -19.57 -5.97 -9.82
C LEU A 230 -20.89 -5.87 -9.05
N LEU A 231 -21.54 -6.99 -8.71
CA LEU A 231 -22.80 -6.97 -7.97
C LEU A 231 -22.63 -6.35 -6.58
N PRO A 232 -21.62 -6.74 -5.76
CA PRO A 232 -21.42 -6.11 -4.45
C PRO A 232 -21.03 -4.63 -4.53
N LEU A 233 -20.27 -4.18 -5.54
CA LEU A 233 -19.95 -2.76 -5.73
C LEU A 233 -21.23 -1.92 -5.79
N VAL A 234 -22.23 -2.39 -6.53
CA VAL A 234 -23.51 -1.67 -6.71
C VAL A 234 -24.42 -1.80 -5.48
N SER A 235 -24.50 -2.98 -4.87
CA SER A 235 -25.40 -3.23 -3.73
C SER A 235 -24.88 -2.67 -2.41
N GLU A 236 -23.55 -2.66 -2.18
CA GLU A 236 -22.94 -2.19 -0.93
C GLU A 236 -22.39 -0.77 -1.02
N LEU A 237 -22.34 -0.17 -2.20
CA LEU A 237 -21.77 1.17 -2.48
C LEU A 237 -20.34 1.34 -1.97
N ARG A 238 -19.55 0.28 -2.05
CA ARG A 238 -18.14 0.22 -1.65
C ARG A 238 -17.43 -0.95 -2.31
N ASP A 239 -16.11 -0.97 -2.21
CA ASP A 239 -15.29 -2.11 -2.62
C ASP A 239 -15.70 -3.37 -1.82
N PRO A 240 -15.92 -4.52 -2.48
CA PRO A 240 -16.36 -5.75 -1.81
C PRO A 240 -15.38 -6.21 -0.75
N VAL A 241 -15.89 -6.72 0.37
CA VAL A 241 -15.07 -7.23 1.48
C VAL A 241 -14.83 -8.73 1.30
N GLY A 242 -13.56 -9.12 1.41
CA GLY A 242 -13.11 -10.50 1.45
C GLY A 242 -12.40 -10.86 2.74
N SER A 243 -11.91 -12.08 2.82
CA SER A 243 -11.10 -12.60 3.94
C SER A 243 -10.08 -13.61 3.45
N MET A 244 -9.10 -13.95 4.30
CA MET A 244 -7.86 -14.61 3.95
C MET A 244 -6.99 -13.74 3.03
N GLY A 245 -5.86 -14.25 2.54
CA GLY A 245 -5.02 -13.55 1.57
C GLY A 245 -5.28 -14.02 0.14
N ASN A 246 -4.56 -13.44 -0.79
CA ASN A 246 -4.52 -13.88 -2.17
C ASN A 246 -3.42 -14.96 -2.33
N ASP A 247 -3.82 -16.19 -2.52
CA ASP A 247 -2.92 -17.33 -2.72
C ASP A 247 -2.94 -17.88 -4.15
N SER A 248 -3.58 -17.16 -5.09
CA SER A 248 -3.56 -17.50 -6.51
C SER A 248 -2.20 -17.17 -7.14
N ALA A 249 -1.94 -17.74 -8.30
CA ALA A 249 -0.71 -17.50 -9.05
C ALA A 249 -0.50 -16.02 -9.35
N LEU A 250 0.77 -15.57 -9.27
CA LEU A 250 1.17 -14.27 -9.83
C LEU A 250 0.89 -14.25 -11.33
N ALA A 251 0.56 -13.09 -11.91
CA ALA A 251 0.21 -12.98 -13.32
C ALA A 251 1.28 -13.57 -14.24
N CYS A 252 2.54 -13.33 -13.95
CA CYS A 252 3.69 -13.87 -14.71
C CYS A 252 3.90 -15.38 -14.52
N LEU A 253 3.21 -16.04 -13.60
CA LEU A 253 3.29 -17.49 -13.33
C LEU A 253 1.99 -18.22 -13.68
N SER A 254 0.91 -17.50 -13.97
CA SER A 254 -0.39 -18.10 -14.25
C SER A 254 -0.43 -18.84 -15.58
N ASP A 255 -1.03 -20.04 -15.59
CA ASP A 255 -1.37 -20.80 -16.81
C ASP A 255 -2.57 -20.21 -17.54
N GLN A 256 -3.34 -19.34 -16.87
CA GLN A 256 -4.48 -18.64 -17.47
C GLN A 256 -4.01 -17.35 -18.14
N SER A 257 -4.71 -16.94 -19.21
CA SER A 257 -4.49 -15.60 -19.79
C SER A 257 -4.84 -14.52 -18.78
N ARG A 258 -3.92 -13.61 -18.52
CA ARG A 258 -4.07 -12.52 -17.56
C ARG A 258 -4.10 -11.18 -18.28
N ILE A 259 -4.92 -10.26 -17.80
CA ILE A 259 -4.91 -8.89 -18.31
C ILE A 259 -3.71 -8.14 -17.75
N ILE A 260 -3.21 -7.17 -18.49
CA ILE A 260 -1.99 -6.44 -18.13
C ILE A 260 -2.07 -5.78 -16.74
N TYR A 261 -3.26 -5.41 -16.28
CA TYR A 261 -3.52 -4.82 -14.96
C TYR A 261 -3.09 -5.75 -13.80
N ASP A 262 -3.16 -7.06 -13.97
CA ASP A 262 -2.82 -8.05 -12.95
C ASP A 262 -1.31 -8.13 -12.65
N TYR A 263 -0.48 -7.58 -13.54
CA TYR A 263 0.97 -7.51 -13.35
C TYR A 263 1.41 -6.37 -12.43
N PHE A 264 0.50 -5.48 -12.04
CA PHE A 264 0.78 -4.34 -11.19
C PHE A 264 0.29 -4.54 -9.76
N LYS A 265 1.09 -4.06 -8.81
CA LYS A 265 0.74 -3.98 -7.39
C LYS A 265 0.78 -2.53 -6.93
N GLN A 266 -0.23 -2.14 -6.15
CA GLN A 266 -0.32 -0.81 -5.56
C GLN A 266 0.75 -0.64 -4.48
N LEU A 267 1.43 0.50 -4.48
CA LEU A 267 2.25 0.94 -3.37
C LEU A 267 1.35 1.54 -2.27
N PHE A 268 1.91 1.65 -1.08
CA PHE A 268 1.22 2.19 0.10
C PHE A 268 2.24 2.81 1.04
N ALA A 269 1.79 3.73 1.89
CA ALA A 269 2.68 4.39 2.84
C ALA A 269 3.00 3.51 4.05
N GLN A 270 4.26 3.50 4.45
CA GLN A 270 4.77 2.85 5.66
C GLN A 270 5.72 3.79 6.40
N VAL A 271 5.48 4.08 7.67
CA VAL A 271 6.33 4.88 8.57
C VAL A 271 6.64 6.29 8.06
N THR A 272 7.42 6.42 6.99
CA THR A 272 7.94 7.70 6.48
C THR A 272 6.92 8.49 5.68
N ASN A 273 5.94 7.82 5.08
CA ASN A 273 4.88 8.40 4.28
C ASN A 273 3.53 7.94 4.85
N PRO A 274 2.96 8.63 5.83
CA PRO A 274 1.73 8.20 6.47
C PRO A 274 0.55 8.29 5.50
N ALA A 275 -0.35 7.30 5.56
CA ALA A 275 -1.61 7.33 4.86
C ALA A 275 -2.52 8.44 5.39
N ILE A 276 -3.44 8.94 4.55
CA ILE A 276 -4.51 9.84 4.98
C ILE A 276 -5.54 9.00 5.77
N ASP A 277 -5.88 9.45 6.96
CA ASP A 277 -6.91 8.78 7.78
C ASP A 277 -8.33 9.10 7.28
N SER A 278 -9.30 8.27 7.67
CA SER A 278 -10.69 8.38 7.20
C SER A 278 -11.41 9.67 7.61
N ILE A 279 -10.93 10.40 8.62
CA ILE A 279 -11.48 11.70 9.02
C ILE A 279 -10.97 12.78 8.07
N ARG A 280 -9.66 12.79 7.79
CA ARG A 280 -9.06 13.72 6.83
C ARG A 280 -9.52 13.47 5.40
N GLU A 281 -9.79 12.22 5.00
CA GLU A 281 -10.30 11.89 3.66
C GLU A 281 -11.47 12.79 3.25
N GLU A 282 -12.46 13.02 4.13
CA GLU A 282 -13.64 13.82 3.80
C GLU A 282 -13.32 15.30 3.57
N VAL A 283 -12.27 15.81 4.21
CA VAL A 283 -11.90 17.22 4.17
C VAL A 283 -10.94 17.53 3.03
N VAL A 284 -9.93 16.69 2.85
CA VAL A 284 -8.78 17.03 1.97
C VAL A 284 -8.82 16.37 0.61
N MET A 285 -9.56 15.25 0.43
CA MET A 285 -9.51 14.47 -0.80
C MET A 285 -10.54 14.92 -1.84
N SER A 286 -10.12 14.92 -3.11
CA SER A 286 -10.96 15.26 -4.25
C SER A 286 -10.62 14.46 -5.51
N LEU A 287 -11.66 14.05 -6.24
CA LEU A 287 -11.55 13.45 -7.57
C LEU A 287 -11.81 14.48 -8.70
N SER A 288 -12.18 15.70 -8.36
CA SER A 288 -12.35 16.76 -9.35
C SER A 288 -11.01 17.21 -9.91
N CYS A 289 -10.92 17.37 -11.22
CA CYS A 289 -9.74 17.90 -11.87
C CYS A 289 -10.06 18.58 -13.21
N ALA A 290 -9.18 19.50 -13.63
CA ALA A 290 -9.18 20.09 -14.95
C ALA A 290 -8.45 19.18 -15.95
N ILE A 291 -8.97 19.07 -17.16
CA ILE A 291 -8.41 18.26 -18.24
C ILE A 291 -8.28 19.07 -19.53
N GLY A 292 -7.51 18.54 -20.49
CA GLY A 292 -7.30 19.16 -21.81
C GLY A 292 -6.14 20.16 -21.84
N PRO A 293 -6.09 21.04 -22.85
CA PRO A 293 -4.99 21.98 -23.00
C PRO A 293 -4.77 22.88 -21.79
N GLU A 294 -3.51 23.00 -21.35
CA GLU A 294 -3.10 23.85 -20.23
C GLU A 294 -2.68 25.24 -20.73
N GLY A 295 -2.84 26.25 -19.87
CA GLY A 295 -2.31 27.57 -20.09
C GLY A 295 -0.81 27.69 -19.73
N ASN A 296 -0.22 28.86 -19.97
CA ASN A 296 1.17 29.11 -19.62
C ASN A 296 1.33 29.30 -18.11
N LEU A 297 2.08 28.39 -17.47
CA LEU A 297 2.40 28.41 -16.04
C LEU A 297 3.01 29.72 -15.54
N LEU A 298 3.77 30.43 -16.40
CA LEU A 298 4.53 31.61 -16.03
C LEU A 298 3.71 32.93 -16.10
N SER A 299 2.44 32.86 -16.54
CA SER A 299 1.59 34.06 -16.66
C SER A 299 0.28 33.91 -15.91
N ASN A 300 -0.28 35.03 -15.44
CA ASN A 300 -1.62 35.12 -14.87
C ASN A 300 -2.55 35.79 -15.89
N ARG A 301 -3.20 34.99 -16.72
CA ARG A 301 -4.10 35.45 -17.77
C ARG A 301 -5.45 34.73 -17.71
N GLU A 302 -6.49 35.36 -18.21
CA GLU A 302 -7.84 34.79 -18.23
C GLU A 302 -7.89 33.46 -18.99
N GLU A 303 -7.13 33.32 -20.08
CA GLU A 303 -7.11 32.14 -20.95
C GLU A 303 -6.60 30.90 -20.23
N ASN A 304 -5.80 31.04 -19.18
CA ASN A 304 -5.35 29.90 -18.37
C ASN A 304 -6.51 29.16 -17.66
N ALA A 305 -7.67 29.83 -17.49
CA ALA A 305 -8.87 29.21 -16.94
C ALA A 305 -9.70 28.45 -17.99
N HIS A 306 -9.28 28.44 -19.28
CA HIS A 306 -10.01 27.78 -20.37
C HIS A 306 -9.76 26.26 -20.34
N ARG A 307 -10.30 25.60 -19.33
CA ARG A 307 -10.16 24.16 -19.10
C ARG A 307 -11.51 23.47 -18.98
N LEU A 308 -11.57 22.19 -19.35
CA LEU A 308 -12.72 21.35 -19.05
C LEU A 308 -12.58 20.76 -17.65
N VAL A 309 -13.49 21.10 -16.76
CA VAL A 309 -13.50 20.54 -15.39
C VAL A 309 -14.45 19.38 -15.32
N ILE A 310 -13.96 18.28 -14.73
CA ILE A 310 -14.74 17.09 -14.41
C ILE A 310 -14.77 16.88 -12.90
N ASP A 311 -15.95 16.58 -12.35
CA ASP A 311 -16.10 16.26 -10.92
C ASP A 311 -15.68 14.83 -10.60
N HIS A 312 -15.61 13.98 -11.64
CA HIS A 312 -15.42 12.56 -11.48
C HIS A 312 -14.72 11.95 -12.70
N PRO A 313 -13.64 11.15 -12.52
CA PRO A 313 -12.90 10.57 -13.64
C PRO A 313 -13.63 9.45 -14.37
N ILE A 314 -14.74 8.92 -13.82
CA ILE A 314 -15.54 7.86 -14.43
C ILE A 314 -16.72 8.48 -15.15
N LEU A 315 -16.71 8.42 -16.48
CA LEU A 315 -17.71 9.03 -17.34
C LEU A 315 -18.87 8.09 -17.61
N THR A 316 -20.10 8.63 -17.59
CA THR A 316 -21.28 7.91 -18.08
C THR A 316 -21.25 7.82 -19.61
N ASN A 317 -22.14 7.03 -20.21
CA ASN A 317 -22.23 6.96 -21.67
C ASN A 317 -22.74 8.26 -22.28
N GLU A 318 -23.58 9.00 -21.56
CA GLU A 318 -24.06 10.34 -21.95
C GLU A 318 -22.93 11.35 -21.97
N GLU A 319 -22.15 11.44 -20.88
CA GLU A 319 -20.96 12.29 -20.78
C GLU A 319 -19.94 11.93 -21.89
N MET A 320 -19.73 10.63 -22.13
CA MET A 320 -18.83 10.16 -23.19
C MET A 320 -19.35 10.53 -24.58
N SER A 321 -20.67 10.46 -24.81
CA SER A 321 -21.27 10.90 -26.08
C SER A 321 -21.07 12.38 -26.33
N ALA A 322 -21.21 13.21 -25.31
CA ALA A 322 -20.96 14.66 -25.40
C ALA A 322 -19.48 14.95 -25.74
N LEU A 323 -18.55 14.24 -25.11
CA LEU A 323 -17.10 14.40 -25.38
C LEU A 323 -16.69 13.91 -26.77
N LYS A 324 -17.27 12.82 -27.29
CA LYS A 324 -17.01 12.30 -28.64
C LYS A 324 -17.34 13.29 -29.77
N HIS A 325 -18.32 14.14 -29.52
CA HIS A 325 -18.81 15.10 -30.51
C HIS A 325 -18.55 16.53 -30.03
N CYS A 326 -17.54 16.70 -29.20
CA CYS A 326 -17.19 18.01 -28.67
C CYS A 326 -16.82 18.95 -29.79
N ASP A 327 -17.60 20.03 -29.93
CA ASP A 327 -17.34 21.22 -30.73
C ASP A 327 -17.90 22.41 -29.95
N HIS A 328 -17.12 22.87 -28.98
CA HIS A 328 -17.57 23.88 -28.03
C HIS A 328 -16.43 24.82 -27.65
N ARG A 329 -16.60 26.12 -27.94
CA ARG A 329 -15.64 27.17 -27.56
C ARG A 329 -14.19 26.88 -28.02
N GLY A 330 -14.03 26.30 -29.22
CA GLY A 330 -12.73 25.93 -29.78
C GLY A 330 -12.21 24.55 -29.39
N TRP A 331 -12.91 23.84 -28.50
CA TRP A 331 -12.57 22.47 -28.13
C TRP A 331 -13.17 21.47 -29.11
N THR A 332 -12.32 20.59 -29.60
CA THR A 332 -12.70 19.46 -30.47
C THR A 332 -12.08 18.15 -29.98
N SER A 333 -12.64 17.03 -30.36
CA SER A 333 -12.17 15.72 -29.99
C SER A 333 -11.79 14.86 -31.19
N LYS A 334 -10.76 14.03 -31.01
CA LYS A 334 -10.39 12.97 -31.97
C LYS A 334 -10.53 11.61 -31.34
N ARG A 335 -11.35 10.74 -31.93
CA ARG A 335 -11.42 9.34 -31.54
C ARG A 335 -10.38 8.51 -32.29
N ILE A 336 -9.57 7.75 -31.58
CA ILE A 336 -8.59 6.79 -32.08
C ILE A 336 -9.10 5.39 -31.76
N ASP A 337 -9.23 4.55 -32.78
CA ASP A 337 -9.62 3.15 -32.66
C ASP A 337 -8.38 2.34 -32.27
N ILE A 338 -8.40 1.75 -31.05
CA ILE A 338 -7.32 0.91 -30.55
C ILE A 338 -7.55 -0.58 -30.79
N THR A 339 -8.49 -0.94 -31.70
CA THR A 339 -8.70 -2.34 -32.10
C THR A 339 -7.95 -2.68 -33.39
N TYR A 340 -7.55 -3.93 -33.53
CA TYR A 340 -6.82 -4.43 -34.70
C TYR A 340 -7.44 -5.71 -35.22
N ASP A 341 -7.20 -6.00 -36.52
CA ASP A 341 -7.63 -7.24 -37.16
C ASP A 341 -6.66 -8.38 -36.79
N ILE A 342 -7.18 -9.43 -36.17
CA ILE A 342 -6.40 -10.58 -35.70
C ILE A 342 -5.76 -11.40 -36.82
N ASN A 343 -6.19 -11.22 -38.06
CA ASN A 343 -5.69 -11.95 -39.21
C ASN A 343 -4.53 -11.26 -39.93
N ASN A 344 -4.22 -10.02 -39.59
CA ASN A 344 -3.22 -9.22 -40.32
C ASN A 344 -1.78 -9.34 -39.76
N GLY A 345 -1.55 -10.16 -38.72
CA GLY A 345 -0.21 -10.42 -38.17
C GLY A 345 0.49 -9.18 -37.59
N HIS A 346 -0.28 -8.21 -37.06
CA HIS A 346 0.27 -7.01 -36.44
C HIS A 346 1.03 -7.32 -35.15
N ASN A 347 2.16 -6.66 -34.95
CA ASN A 347 2.91 -6.69 -33.70
C ASN A 347 2.33 -5.65 -32.73
N LEU A 348 2.16 -6.02 -31.46
CA LEU A 348 1.59 -5.14 -30.42
C LEU A 348 2.42 -3.86 -30.21
N SER A 349 3.75 -3.96 -30.28
CA SER A 349 4.65 -2.80 -30.15
C SER A 349 4.43 -1.80 -31.29
N ASP A 350 4.33 -2.27 -32.54
CA ASP A 350 4.11 -1.41 -33.73
C ASP A 350 2.71 -0.75 -33.69
N MET A 351 1.71 -1.49 -33.19
CA MET A 351 0.36 -0.93 -32.99
C MET A 351 0.37 0.22 -31.97
N LEU A 352 1.13 0.09 -30.88
CA LEU A 352 1.28 1.15 -29.90
C LEU A 352 1.96 2.40 -30.51
N ASP A 353 2.99 2.21 -31.35
CA ASP A 353 3.63 3.33 -32.04
C ASP A 353 2.64 4.06 -32.96
N SER A 354 1.84 3.31 -33.71
CA SER A 354 0.79 3.89 -34.56
C SER A 354 -0.26 4.68 -33.77
N ILE A 355 -0.65 4.21 -32.56
CA ILE A 355 -1.58 4.93 -31.68
C ILE A 355 -0.95 6.21 -31.16
N CYS A 356 0.33 6.19 -30.79
CA CYS A 356 1.10 7.36 -30.37
C CYS A 356 1.19 8.41 -31.50
N ASP A 357 1.51 7.98 -32.72
CA ASP A 357 1.60 8.86 -33.88
C ASP A 357 0.24 9.50 -34.22
N GLN A 358 -0.84 8.73 -34.21
CA GLN A 358 -2.20 9.25 -34.39
C GLN A 358 -2.58 10.26 -33.31
N SER A 359 -2.12 10.07 -32.06
CA SER A 359 -2.36 11.00 -30.96
C SER A 359 -1.60 12.30 -31.16
N THR A 360 -0.35 12.23 -31.63
CA THR A 360 0.45 13.41 -31.99
C THR A 360 -0.20 14.16 -33.15
N GLN A 361 -0.62 13.45 -34.20
CA GLN A 361 -1.29 14.08 -35.34
C GLN A 361 -2.60 14.77 -34.93
N ALA A 362 -3.38 14.18 -34.00
CA ALA A 362 -4.59 14.81 -33.50
C ALA A 362 -4.31 16.16 -32.79
N ILE A 363 -3.20 16.25 -32.07
CA ILE A 363 -2.77 17.52 -31.45
C ILE A 363 -2.37 18.53 -32.55
N ASP A 364 -1.59 18.10 -33.53
CA ASP A 364 -1.12 18.95 -34.63
C ASP A 364 -2.29 19.43 -35.52
N ASP A 365 -3.38 18.63 -35.58
CA ASP A 365 -4.64 19.01 -36.23
C ASP A 365 -5.50 19.96 -35.35
N GLY A 366 -5.08 20.29 -34.13
CA GLY A 366 -5.73 21.24 -33.22
C GLY A 366 -6.84 20.63 -32.34
N HIS A 367 -6.88 19.32 -32.15
CA HIS A 367 -7.85 18.71 -31.25
C HIS A 367 -7.41 18.83 -29.78
N SER A 368 -8.35 19.22 -28.92
CA SER A 368 -8.15 19.40 -27.47
C SER A 368 -8.29 18.10 -26.67
N LEU A 369 -8.96 17.09 -27.24
CA LEU A 369 -9.22 15.80 -26.62
C LEU A 369 -8.88 14.64 -27.55
N VAL A 370 -8.13 13.66 -27.04
CA VAL A 370 -7.90 12.38 -27.69
C VAL A 370 -8.68 11.31 -26.94
N ILE A 371 -9.48 10.53 -27.67
CA ILE A 371 -10.32 9.46 -27.10
C ILE A 371 -9.82 8.13 -27.64
N LEU A 372 -9.19 7.34 -26.78
CA LEU A 372 -8.76 5.97 -27.09
C LEU A 372 -9.94 5.02 -26.88
N SER A 373 -10.38 4.30 -27.90
CA SER A 373 -11.61 3.51 -27.84
C SER A 373 -11.42 2.09 -28.38
N ASP A 374 -11.81 1.09 -27.59
CA ASP A 374 -11.83 -0.32 -27.95
C ASP A 374 -13.24 -0.83 -28.37
N ARG A 375 -14.20 0.06 -28.53
CA ARG A 375 -15.62 -0.29 -28.81
C ARG A 375 -15.86 -1.10 -30.07
N LYS A 376 -14.91 -1.15 -31.00
CA LYS A 376 -15.06 -1.90 -32.25
C LYS A 376 -14.66 -3.37 -32.15
N ILE A 377 -14.42 -3.87 -30.95
CA ILE A 377 -14.11 -5.28 -30.71
C ILE A 377 -15.24 -6.19 -31.25
N ASN A 378 -14.86 -7.22 -31.96
CA ASN A 378 -15.78 -8.23 -32.50
C ASN A 378 -14.99 -9.52 -32.84
N ALA A 379 -15.63 -10.52 -33.40
CA ALA A 379 -14.99 -11.82 -33.68
C ALA A 379 -13.69 -11.75 -34.53
N ASN A 380 -13.53 -10.73 -35.38
CA ASN A 380 -12.37 -10.53 -36.27
C ASN A 380 -11.41 -9.45 -35.77
N ARG A 381 -11.80 -8.66 -34.77
CA ARG A 381 -11.03 -7.54 -34.24
C ARG A 381 -10.85 -7.68 -32.76
N ASN A 382 -9.60 -7.74 -32.32
CA ASN A 382 -9.22 -7.66 -30.91
C ASN A 382 -8.83 -6.23 -30.53
N ALA A 383 -8.68 -5.94 -29.24
CA ALA A 383 -8.27 -4.65 -28.73
C ALA A 383 -6.82 -4.68 -28.24
N VAL A 384 -6.07 -3.62 -28.49
CA VAL A 384 -4.89 -3.29 -27.70
C VAL A 384 -5.37 -2.93 -26.30
N SER A 385 -4.70 -3.42 -25.25
CA SER A 385 -5.08 -3.07 -23.88
C SER A 385 -5.14 -1.55 -23.70
N ALA A 386 -6.24 -1.08 -23.12
CA ALA A 386 -6.45 0.34 -22.85
C ALA A 386 -5.36 0.92 -21.93
N LEU A 387 -4.84 0.11 -20.99
CA LEU A 387 -3.75 0.52 -20.11
C LEU A 387 -2.45 0.71 -20.88
N LEU A 388 -2.07 -0.23 -21.77
CA LEU A 388 -0.89 -0.09 -22.61
C LEU A 388 -1.01 1.12 -23.54
N ALA A 389 -2.16 1.26 -24.21
CA ALA A 389 -2.39 2.36 -25.14
C ALA A 389 -2.32 3.74 -24.47
N SER A 390 -3.04 3.92 -23.35
CA SER A 390 -3.06 5.21 -22.63
C SER A 390 -1.71 5.56 -22.01
N SER A 391 -1.01 4.58 -21.44
CA SER A 391 0.31 4.78 -20.83
C SER A 391 1.37 5.10 -21.88
N ALA A 392 1.38 4.37 -23.02
CA ALA A 392 2.30 4.65 -24.12
C ALA A 392 2.07 6.05 -24.70
N VAL A 393 0.81 6.44 -24.94
CA VAL A 393 0.46 7.78 -25.43
C VAL A 393 0.88 8.85 -24.42
N HIS A 394 0.55 8.68 -23.13
CA HIS A 394 0.96 9.63 -22.10
C HIS A 394 2.48 9.84 -22.08
N ARG A 395 3.23 8.73 -22.04
CA ARG A 395 4.69 8.77 -22.02
C ARG A 395 5.26 9.41 -23.29
N HIS A 396 4.76 9.01 -24.46
CA HIS A 396 5.18 9.54 -25.75
C HIS A 396 4.97 11.06 -25.80
N LEU A 397 3.81 11.54 -25.35
CA LEU A 397 3.50 12.97 -25.35
C LEU A 397 4.30 13.75 -24.30
N VAL A 398 4.63 13.16 -23.13
CA VAL A 398 5.56 13.78 -22.16
C VAL A 398 6.94 13.91 -22.76
N ALA A 399 7.47 12.86 -23.38
CA ALA A 399 8.79 12.88 -24.00
C ALA A 399 8.91 13.89 -25.15
N ASN A 400 7.81 14.19 -25.84
CA ASN A 400 7.72 15.16 -26.94
C ASN A 400 7.20 16.53 -26.51
N HIS A 401 7.05 16.80 -25.19
CA HIS A 401 6.55 18.09 -24.64
C HIS A 401 5.17 18.50 -25.19
N LYS A 402 4.29 17.54 -25.49
CA LYS A 402 2.94 17.76 -26.05
C LYS A 402 1.82 17.32 -25.10
N ARG A 403 2.14 16.70 -23.95
CA ARG A 403 1.11 16.10 -23.07
C ARG A 403 0.13 17.13 -22.51
N THR A 404 0.58 18.35 -22.26
CA THR A 404 -0.23 19.47 -21.75
C THR A 404 -1.14 20.11 -22.80
N GLN A 405 -0.99 19.74 -24.07
CA GLN A 405 -1.80 20.28 -25.17
C GLN A 405 -3.09 19.48 -25.40
N VAL A 406 -3.31 18.35 -24.67
CA VAL A 406 -4.45 17.48 -24.92
C VAL A 406 -4.92 16.76 -23.67
N GLY A 407 -6.22 16.50 -23.56
CA GLY A 407 -6.81 15.54 -22.61
C GLY A 407 -6.86 14.13 -23.20
N ILE A 408 -6.48 13.12 -22.42
CA ILE A 408 -6.53 11.70 -22.80
C ILE A 408 -7.74 11.04 -22.12
N ILE A 409 -8.72 10.65 -22.90
CA ILE A 409 -9.94 9.97 -22.43
C ILE A 409 -9.91 8.53 -22.93
N VAL A 410 -10.28 7.59 -22.07
CA VAL A 410 -10.28 6.16 -22.39
C VAL A 410 -11.71 5.62 -22.36
N GLU A 411 -12.17 5.10 -23.52
CA GLU A 411 -13.44 4.39 -23.65
C GLU A 411 -13.13 2.90 -23.78
N THR A 412 -13.37 2.13 -22.70
CA THR A 412 -12.86 0.75 -22.65
C THR A 412 -13.82 -0.25 -22.04
N GLY A 413 -13.77 -1.48 -22.57
CA GLY A 413 -14.39 -2.66 -21.98
C GLY A 413 -13.59 -3.30 -20.86
N GLU A 414 -12.29 -2.97 -20.68
CA GLU A 414 -11.43 -3.59 -19.67
C GLU A 414 -11.73 -3.14 -18.24
N ALA A 415 -11.95 -1.82 -18.06
CA ALA A 415 -12.09 -1.22 -16.73
C ALA A 415 -13.38 -1.66 -16.04
N ARG A 416 -13.27 -2.28 -14.85
CA ARG A 416 -14.41 -2.81 -14.11
C ARG A 416 -14.29 -2.74 -12.59
N GLU A 417 -13.09 -2.67 -12.04
CA GLU A 417 -12.82 -2.64 -10.61
C GLU A 417 -11.87 -1.49 -10.26
N VAL A 418 -11.81 -1.10 -9.00
CA VAL A 418 -11.05 0.06 -8.48
C VAL A 418 -9.62 0.08 -9.00
N HIS A 419 -8.92 -1.05 -8.95
CA HIS A 419 -7.53 -1.16 -9.39
C HIS A 419 -7.32 -0.72 -10.85
N HIS A 420 -8.26 -1.06 -11.73
CA HIS A 420 -8.16 -0.67 -13.14
C HIS A 420 -8.23 0.84 -13.35
N PHE A 421 -9.14 1.51 -12.65
CA PHE A 421 -9.25 2.98 -12.72
C PHE A 421 -8.03 3.67 -12.12
N CYS A 422 -7.50 3.14 -11.01
CA CYS A 422 -6.28 3.66 -10.40
C CYS A 422 -5.07 3.52 -11.34
N LEU A 423 -4.93 2.40 -12.04
CA LEU A 423 -3.87 2.21 -13.03
C LEU A 423 -4.03 3.17 -14.24
N LEU A 424 -5.21 3.23 -14.84
CA LEU A 424 -5.44 4.12 -15.97
C LEU A 424 -5.14 5.58 -15.64
N THR A 425 -5.65 6.08 -14.51
CA THR A 425 -5.38 7.46 -14.08
C THR A 425 -3.95 7.65 -13.60
N GLY A 426 -3.40 6.70 -12.84
CA GLY A 426 -2.02 6.73 -12.36
C GLY A 426 -0.98 6.72 -13.49
N PHE A 427 -1.33 6.20 -14.65
CA PHE A 427 -0.52 6.22 -15.88
C PHE A 427 -0.98 7.25 -16.91
N GLY A 428 -1.76 8.26 -16.49
CA GLY A 428 -1.96 9.48 -17.24
C GLY A 428 -3.29 9.62 -18.00
N ALA A 429 -4.24 8.68 -17.89
CA ALA A 429 -5.59 8.93 -18.40
C ALA A 429 -6.30 9.99 -17.56
N ASP A 430 -6.97 10.93 -18.22
CA ASP A 430 -7.71 12.00 -17.54
C ASP A 430 -9.10 11.55 -17.10
N ALA A 431 -9.77 10.73 -17.92
CA ALA A 431 -11.08 10.16 -17.61
C ALA A 431 -11.30 8.82 -18.32
N VAL A 432 -12.20 8.00 -17.78
CA VAL A 432 -12.47 6.64 -18.25
C VAL A 432 -13.97 6.40 -18.36
N ASN A 433 -14.43 5.89 -19.51
CA ASN A 433 -15.77 5.38 -19.69
C ASN A 433 -15.77 3.84 -19.71
N PRO A 434 -16.22 3.15 -18.65
CA PRO A 434 -16.24 1.70 -18.56
C PRO A 434 -17.53 1.12 -19.15
N TYR A 435 -17.78 1.36 -20.42
CA TYR A 435 -19.05 1.06 -21.07
C TYR A 435 -19.52 -0.40 -20.88
N LEU A 436 -18.60 -1.35 -20.88
CA LEU A 436 -18.94 -2.77 -20.79
C LEU A 436 -19.33 -3.18 -19.36
N ALA A 437 -18.73 -2.58 -18.34
CA ALA A 437 -19.14 -2.77 -16.96
C ALA A 437 -20.58 -2.28 -16.77
N PHE A 438 -20.95 -1.14 -17.36
CA PHE A 438 -22.33 -0.65 -17.35
C PHE A 438 -23.29 -1.63 -18.03
N GLU A 439 -22.94 -2.13 -19.22
CA GLU A 439 -23.76 -3.10 -19.94
C GLU A 439 -23.96 -4.40 -19.15
N ALA A 440 -22.91 -4.89 -18.48
CA ALA A 440 -22.98 -6.07 -17.61
C ALA A 440 -23.94 -5.86 -16.42
N LEU A 441 -23.85 -4.69 -15.78
CA LEU A 441 -24.72 -4.34 -14.65
C LEU A 441 -26.17 -4.08 -15.08
N TRP A 442 -26.39 -3.49 -16.25
CA TRP A 442 -27.74 -3.34 -16.82
C TRP A 442 -28.38 -4.68 -17.13
N GLN A 443 -27.60 -5.64 -17.66
CA GLN A 443 -28.08 -7.01 -17.84
C GLN A 443 -28.41 -7.65 -16.50
N ALA A 444 -27.53 -7.53 -15.52
CA ALA A 444 -27.77 -8.07 -14.19
C ALA A 444 -29.05 -7.50 -13.53
N ARG A 445 -29.37 -6.23 -13.74
CA ARG A 445 -30.63 -5.64 -13.30
C ARG A 445 -31.84 -6.27 -14.04
N ARG A 446 -31.75 -6.46 -15.36
CA ARG A 446 -32.81 -7.13 -16.14
C ARG A 446 -33.00 -8.58 -15.69
N ASP A 447 -31.93 -9.24 -15.29
CA ASP A 447 -31.94 -10.59 -14.74
C ASP A 447 -32.39 -10.64 -13.25
N LYS A 448 -32.78 -9.47 -12.67
CA LYS A 448 -33.24 -9.31 -11.28
C LYS A 448 -32.17 -9.67 -10.22
N LEU A 449 -30.89 -9.56 -10.57
CA LEU A 449 -29.79 -9.71 -9.62
C LEU A 449 -29.46 -8.41 -8.89
N ILE A 450 -29.92 -7.27 -9.41
CA ILE A 450 -29.83 -5.93 -8.82
C ILE A 450 -31.24 -5.37 -8.66
N ASP A 451 -31.56 -4.92 -7.44
CA ASP A 451 -32.84 -4.28 -7.08
C ASP A 451 -32.65 -2.76 -7.01
N LEU A 452 -32.62 -2.10 -8.17
CA LEU A 452 -32.57 -0.66 -8.33
C LEU A 452 -33.60 -0.20 -9.39
N GLU A 453 -34.07 1.06 -9.25
CA GLU A 453 -35.17 1.60 -10.03
C GLU A 453 -34.92 1.56 -11.54
N ASP A 454 -33.73 2.04 -11.96
CA ASP A 454 -33.39 2.18 -13.38
C ASP A 454 -31.87 2.00 -13.65
N ASP A 455 -31.53 2.11 -14.92
CA ASP A 455 -30.14 1.99 -15.37
C ASP A 455 -29.25 3.15 -14.88
N HIS A 456 -29.81 4.36 -14.67
CA HIS A 456 -29.07 5.49 -14.10
C HIS A 456 -28.71 5.27 -12.64
N ALA A 457 -29.63 4.74 -11.84
CA ALA A 457 -29.37 4.39 -10.44
C ALA A 457 -28.24 3.35 -10.33
N VAL A 458 -28.19 2.38 -11.24
CA VAL A 458 -27.11 1.38 -11.31
C VAL A 458 -25.77 2.04 -11.60
N VAL A 459 -25.70 2.91 -12.61
CA VAL A 459 -24.46 3.62 -12.99
C VAL A 459 -23.98 4.52 -11.86
N ASN A 460 -24.89 5.28 -11.22
CA ASN A 460 -24.56 6.16 -10.12
C ASN A 460 -24.04 5.38 -8.89
N SER A 461 -24.66 4.25 -8.57
CA SER A 461 -24.18 3.38 -7.48
C SER A 461 -22.80 2.83 -7.75
N TYR A 462 -22.55 2.35 -8.97
CA TYR A 462 -21.25 1.87 -9.40
C TYR A 462 -20.19 2.97 -9.35
N ARG A 463 -20.47 4.16 -9.95
CA ARG A 463 -19.55 5.31 -9.91
C ARG A 463 -19.18 5.69 -8.47
N LYS A 464 -20.17 5.74 -7.58
CA LYS A 464 -19.94 6.07 -6.17
C LYS A 464 -19.05 5.04 -5.46
N ALA A 465 -19.27 3.76 -5.72
CA ALA A 465 -18.44 2.69 -5.13
C ALA A 465 -16.99 2.75 -5.62
N ILE A 466 -16.80 2.89 -6.94
CA ILE A 466 -15.46 3.02 -7.53
C ILE A 466 -14.75 4.29 -7.05
N ALA A 467 -15.45 5.44 -7.02
CA ALA A 467 -14.90 6.70 -6.49
C ALA A 467 -14.36 6.53 -5.07
N LYS A 468 -15.16 5.92 -4.20
CA LYS A 468 -14.76 5.61 -2.82
C LYS A 468 -13.51 4.73 -2.76
N GLY A 469 -13.45 3.71 -3.63
CA GLY A 469 -12.28 2.84 -3.73
C GLY A 469 -11.04 3.56 -4.23
N MET A 470 -11.16 4.43 -5.26
CA MET A 470 -10.05 5.25 -5.76
C MET A 470 -9.51 6.19 -4.68
N LEU A 471 -10.40 6.91 -3.98
CA LEU A 471 -10.00 7.76 -2.85
C LEU A 471 -9.22 6.96 -1.80
N LYS A 472 -9.65 5.73 -1.51
CA LYS A 472 -8.96 4.86 -0.56
C LYS A 472 -7.56 4.44 -1.04
N VAL A 473 -7.40 4.13 -2.33
CA VAL A 473 -6.09 3.81 -2.91
C VAL A 473 -5.16 5.03 -2.86
N MET A 474 -5.66 6.21 -3.20
CA MET A 474 -4.91 7.47 -3.08
C MET A 474 -4.53 7.78 -1.64
N ALA A 475 -5.46 7.61 -0.69
CA ALA A 475 -5.24 7.83 0.73
C ALA A 475 -4.11 6.95 1.29
N LYS A 476 -3.95 5.69 0.83
CA LYS A 476 -2.85 4.80 1.24
C LYS A 476 -1.46 5.38 0.96
N MET A 477 -1.34 6.23 -0.04
CA MET A 477 -0.10 6.91 -0.41
C MET A 477 0.00 8.34 0.13
N GLY A 478 -1.00 8.82 0.86
CA GLY A 478 -1.03 10.20 1.33
C GLY A 478 -1.25 11.23 0.22
N ILE A 479 -1.80 10.83 -0.92
CA ILE A 479 -2.10 11.70 -2.07
C ILE A 479 -3.58 12.10 -2.01
N SER A 480 -3.85 13.40 -2.02
CA SER A 480 -5.18 13.92 -1.71
C SER A 480 -6.00 14.37 -2.92
N THR A 481 -5.41 14.62 -4.08
CA THR A 481 -6.14 15.04 -5.28
C THR A 481 -5.89 14.14 -6.46
N LEU A 482 -6.91 13.96 -7.32
CA LEU A 482 -6.76 13.24 -8.57
C LEU A 482 -5.72 13.92 -9.50
N ALA A 483 -5.67 15.24 -9.50
CA ALA A 483 -4.69 15.98 -10.30
C ALA A 483 -3.25 15.58 -9.95
N SER A 484 -2.94 15.44 -8.65
CA SER A 484 -1.63 14.99 -8.17
C SER A 484 -1.39 13.50 -8.41
N TYR A 485 -2.45 12.68 -8.41
CA TYR A 485 -2.36 11.23 -8.63
C TYR A 485 -2.14 10.88 -10.11
N LYS A 486 -2.64 11.70 -11.04
CA LYS A 486 -2.48 11.48 -12.48
C LYS A 486 -1.00 11.49 -12.87
N GLY A 487 -0.55 10.40 -13.50
CA GLY A 487 0.85 10.25 -13.92
C GLY A 487 1.84 10.02 -12.78
N ALA A 488 1.39 9.87 -11.53
CA ALA A 488 2.28 9.62 -10.38
C ALA A 488 2.87 8.21 -10.36
N GLN A 489 2.28 7.26 -11.09
CA GLN A 489 2.83 5.91 -11.29
C GLN A 489 3.09 5.13 -9.98
N ILE A 490 2.20 5.24 -9.01
CA ILE A 490 2.34 4.68 -7.66
C ILE A 490 2.06 3.17 -7.65
N PHE A 491 2.85 2.43 -8.40
CA PHE A 491 2.73 0.98 -8.58
C PHE A 491 4.11 0.33 -8.71
N GLU A 492 4.16 -0.98 -8.49
CA GLU A 492 5.27 -1.81 -8.89
C GLU A 492 4.78 -2.89 -9.87
N ALA A 493 5.49 -3.06 -10.98
CA ALA A 493 5.25 -4.14 -11.93
C ALA A 493 6.02 -5.40 -11.50
N VAL A 494 5.38 -6.57 -11.65
CA VAL A 494 5.99 -7.85 -11.34
C VAL A 494 5.92 -8.76 -12.55
N GLY A 495 7.06 -9.04 -13.16
CA GLY A 495 7.17 -9.97 -14.28
C GLY A 495 6.82 -9.38 -15.65
N LEU A 496 7.05 -8.08 -15.86
CA LEU A 496 7.02 -7.44 -17.17
C LEU A 496 8.44 -7.17 -17.67
N SER A 497 8.66 -7.30 -18.97
CA SER A 497 9.97 -7.06 -19.58
C SER A 497 10.37 -5.59 -19.53
N ASN A 498 11.68 -5.34 -19.55
CA ASN A 498 12.23 -3.98 -19.61
C ASN A 498 11.75 -3.21 -20.84
N GLU A 499 11.46 -3.90 -21.96
CA GLU A 499 10.93 -3.28 -23.18
C GLU A 499 9.54 -2.68 -22.94
N ILE A 500 8.62 -3.44 -22.33
CA ILE A 500 7.29 -2.95 -21.97
C ILE A 500 7.40 -1.80 -20.96
N MET A 501 8.24 -1.96 -19.93
CA MET A 501 8.43 -0.95 -18.91
C MET A 501 8.97 0.36 -19.51
N HIS A 502 9.96 0.29 -20.35
CA HIS A 502 10.52 1.48 -20.99
C HIS A 502 9.54 2.17 -21.93
N LYS A 503 8.76 1.42 -22.72
CA LYS A 503 7.83 1.98 -23.71
C LYS A 503 6.56 2.56 -23.08
N CYS A 504 5.98 1.85 -22.09
CA CYS A 504 4.68 2.22 -21.52
C CYS A 504 4.75 2.76 -20.10
N PHE A 505 5.65 2.27 -19.26
CA PHE A 505 5.66 2.47 -17.81
C PHE A 505 7.01 2.97 -17.28
N PHE A 506 7.66 3.82 -18.04
CA PHE A 506 8.99 4.34 -17.72
C PHE A 506 9.07 4.91 -16.29
N GLU A 507 10.17 4.59 -15.59
CA GLU A 507 10.42 4.96 -14.19
C GLU A 507 9.44 4.36 -13.16
N THR A 508 8.53 3.49 -13.58
CA THR A 508 7.75 2.69 -12.63
C THR A 508 8.62 1.57 -12.06
N ALA A 509 8.52 1.35 -10.75
CA ALA A 509 9.30 0.30 -10.09
C ALA A 509 9.01 -1.09 -10.69
N SER A 510 10.08 -1.86 -11.00
CA SER A 510 10.01 -3.22 -11.48
C SER A 510 11.30 -3.96 -11.13
N ARG A 511 11.26 -4.79 -10.09
CA ARG A 511 12.42 -5.57 -9.64
C ARG A 511 12.48 -6.97 -10.25
N ILE A 512 11.37 -7.43 -10.81
CA ILE A 512 11.26 -8.73 -11.50
C ILE A 512 10.89 -8.47 -12.95
N SER A 513 11.86 -8.60 -13.84
CA SER A 513 11.60 -8.60 -15.28
C SER A 513 10.95 -9.92 -15.71
N GLY A 514 10.24 -9.91 -16.83
CA GLY A 514 9.51 -11.08 -17.28
C GLY A 514 8.97 -10.95 -18.72
N VAL A 515 7.68 -11.19 -18.90
CA VAL A 515 7.02 -11.35 -20.19
C VAL A 515 7.11 -10.11 -21.09
N GLY A 516 7.37 -10.33 -22.37
CA GLY A 516 7.42 -9.32 -23.41
C GLY A 516 6.08 -9.06 -24.11
N PHE A 517 6.09 -8.17 -25.10
CA PHE A 517 4.91 -7.85 -25.91
C PHE A 517 4.32 -9.06 -26.62
N ASP A 518 5.14 -10.02 -27.05
CA ASP A 518 4.74 -11.26 -27.70
C ASP A 518 3.85 -12.14 -26.80
N VAL A 519 4.23 -12.28 -25.53
CA VAL A 519 3.45 -13.03 -24.54
C VAL A 519 2.15 -12.31 -24.21
N VAL A 520 2.19 -11.00 -23.95
CA VAL A 520 1.01 -10.17 -23.67
C VAL A 520 0.03 -10.21 -24.86
N GLN A 521 0.52 -10.15 -26.09
CA GLN A 521 -0.32 -10.28 -27.28
C GLN A 521 -0.94 -11.67 -27.37
N THR A 522 -0.16 -12.72 -27.13
CA THR A 522 -0.64 -14.11 -27.14
C THR A 522 -1.75 -14.31 -26.10
N GLU A 523 -1.59 -13.82 -24.86
CA GLU A 523 -2.62 -13.87 -23.82
C GLU A 523 -3.91 -13.21 -24.27
N SER A 524 -3.82 -12.01 -24.83
CA SER A 524 -4.97 -11.24 -25.32
C SER A 524 -5.68 -11.97 -26.48
N GLU A 525 -4.93 -12.47 -27.45
CA GLU A 525 -5.49 -13.19 -28.60
C GLU A 525 -6.12 -14.54 -28.24
N GLU A 526 -5.52 -15.29 -27.32
CA GLU A 526 -6.11 -16.53 -26.82
C GLU A 526 -7.42 -16.26 -26.05
N GLN A 527 -7.44 -15.23 -25.22
CA GLN A 527 -8.65 -14.80 -24.53
C GLN A 527 -9.73 -14.41 -25.54
N HIS A 528 -9.39 -13.65 -26.56
CA HIS A 528 -10.29 -13.23 -27.62
C HIS A 528 -10.83 -14.44 -28.42
N LYS A 529 -9.97 -15.38 -28.86
CA LYS A 529 -10.38 -16.59 -29.57
C LYS A 529 -11.39 -17.41 -28.74
N LYS A 530 -11.13 -17.63 -27.46
CA LYS A 530 -12.04 -18.36 -26.55
C LYS A 530 -13.38 -17.63 -26.36
N ALA A 531 -13.39 -16.30 -26.43
CA ALA A 531 -14.56 -15.48 -26.18
C ALA A 531 -15.69 -15.67 -27.19
N PHE A 532 -15.37 -15.92 -28.44
CA PHE A 532 -16.35 -16.01 -29.51
C PHE A 532 -16.82 -17.46 -29.84
N VAL A 533 -16.35 -18.45 -29.07
CA VAL A 533 -16.73 -19.87 -29.25
C VAL A 533 -17.91 -20.27 -28.37
N THR A 534 -17.99 -19.77 -27.13
CA THR A 534 -19.02 -20.17 -26.15
C THR A 534 -19.94 -18.99 -25.78
N LYS A 535 -21.18 -19.32 -25.40
CA LYS A 535 -22.23 -18.32 -25.05
C LYS A 535 -22.46 -18.16 -23.54
N SER A 536 -21.54 -18.62 -22.71
CA SER A 536 -21.62 -18.48 -21.25
C SER A 536 -20.32 -17.94 -20.70
N LEU A 537 -20.39 -17.18 -19.61
CA LEU A 537 -19.20 -16.77 -18.87
C LEU A 537 -18.59 -17.98 -18.17
N ASP A 538 -17.26 -18.03 -18.21
CA ASP A 538 -16.49 -19.06 -17.53
C ASP A 538 -16.34 -18.72 -16.06
N ASN A 539 -16.12 -19.72 -15.22
CA ASN A 539 -15.65 -19.55 -13.87
C ASN A 539 -14.16 -19.93 -13.85
N LEU A 540 -13.32 -18.92 -13.73
CA LEU A 540 -11.88 -19.09 -13.89
C LEU A 540 -11.17 -19.51 -12.59
N GLY A 541 -11.85 -19.49 -11.44
CA GLY A 541 -11.25 -19.85 -10.17
C GLY A 541 -10.27 -18.83 -9.60
N HIS A 542 -10.37 -17.55 -9.96
CA HIS A 542 -9.46 -16.49 -9.50
C HIS A 542 -9.68 -16.08 -8.03
N TYR A 543 -10.88 -16.32 -7.50
CA TYR A 543 -11.25 -15.97 -6.12
C TYR A 543 -11.27 -17.21 -5.21
N HIS A 544 -11.64 -18.34 -5.75
CA HIS A 544 -11.72 -19.62 -5.04
C HIS A 544 -11.19 -20.72 -5.92
N TRP A 545 -10.40 -21.62 -5.35
CA TRP A 545 -9.90 -22.78 -6.07
C TRP A 545 -11.03 -23.58 -6.76
N ARG A 546 -10.76 -23.98 -7.97
CA ARG A 546 -11.62 -24.89 -8.76
C ARG A 546 -10.78 -25.87 -9.55
N SER A 547 -11.29 -27.08 -9.72
CA SER A 547 -10.69 -28.05 -10.65
C SER A 547 -10.68 -27.49 -12.07
N GLY A 548 -9.50 -27.45 -12.71
CA GLY A 548 -9.31 -26.90 -14.04
C GLY A 548 -9.31 -25.36 -14.12
N GLY A 549 -9.37 -24.66 -13.00
CA GLY A 549 -9.27 -23.20 -12.90
C GLY A 549 -7.84 -22.74 -12.59
N GLU A 550 -7.74 -21.50 -12.10
CA GLU A 550 -6.48 -20.90 -11.65
C GLU A 550 -5.81 -21.73 -10.55
N LYS A 551 -4.49 -21.70 -10.54
CA LYS A 551 -3.69 -22.36 -9.51
C LYS A 551 -3.71 -21.55 -8.21
N HIS A 552 -3.79 -22.27 -7.09
CA HIS A 552 -3.73 -21.71 -5.75
C HIS A 552 -2.69 -22.45 -4.91
N MET A 553 -2.12 -21.75 -3.93
CA MET A 553 -1.20 -22.38 -2.98
C MET A 553 -1.89 -23.43 -2.08
N TRP A 554 -3.21 -23.31 -1.90
CA TRP A 554 -4.04 -24.24 -1.15
C TRP A 554 -5.14 -24.83 -2.01
N GLU A 555 -5.16 -26.15 -2.08
CA GLU A 555 -6.22 -26.93 -2.72
C GLU A 555 -6.82 -27.96 -1.73
N PRO A 556 -8.00 -28.51 -1.98
CA PRO A 556 -8.66 -29.45 -1.06
C PRO A 556 -7.79 -30.63 -0.64
N GLN A 557 -6.96 -31.15 -1.52
CA GLN A 557 -6.11 -32.30 -1.24
C GLN A 557 -4.96 -31.94 -0.30
N THR A 558 -4.28 -30.81 -0.50
CA THR A 558 -3.21 -30.37 0.40
C THR A 558 -3.75 -30.00 1.78
N ILE A 559 -4.96 -29.43 1.86
CA ILE A 559 -5.65 -29.17 3.13
C ILE A 559 -5.90 -30.49 3.88
N THR A 560 -6.43 -31.50 3.19
CA THR A 560 -6.75 -32.79 3.79
C THR A 560 -5.49 -33.54 4.25
N SER A 561 -4.45 -33.57 3.40
CA SER A 561 -3.18 -34.23 3.71
C SER A 561 -2.50 -33.60 4.92
N LEU A 562 -2.48 -32.28 5.01
CA LEU A 562 -1.92 -31.59 6.18
C LEU A 562 -2.68 -31.87 7.46
N GLN A 563 -4.03 -31.91 7.41
CA GLN A 563 -4.84 -32.25 8.57
C GLN A 563 -4.61 -33.72 9.03
N GLN A 564 -4.47 -34.63 8.10
CA GLN A 564 -4.14 -36.03 8.41
C GLN A 564 -2.78 -36.17 9.07
N ALA A 565 -1.76 -35.57 8.48
CA ALA A 565 -0.40 -35.55 9.02
C ALA A 565 -0.36 -34.98 10.45
N ALA A 566 -0.94 -33.82 10.66
CA ALA A 566 -0.91 -33.14 11.95
C ALA A 566 -1.70 -33.87 13.05
N ARG A 567 -2.88 -34.42 12.72
CA ARG A 567 -3.73 -35.13 13.67
C ARG A 567 -3.18 -36.51 14.03
N GLY A 568 -2.63 -37.20 13.02
CA GLY A 568 -2.06 -38.52 13.19
C GLY A 568 -0.61 -38.54 13.69
N ASN A 569 0.05 -37.39 13.74
CA ASN A 569 1.51 -37.29 13.92
C ASN A 569 2.26 -38.18 12.91
N ASP A 570 1.81 -38.15 11.65
CA ASP A 570 2.27 -39.05 10.59
C ASP A 570 3.25 -38.29 9.65
N GLN A 571 4.52 -38.64 9.81
CA GLN A 571 5.60 -38.05 9.03
C GLN A 571 5.49 -38.38 7.52
N ASN A 572 4.99 -39.54 7.16
CA ASN A 572 4.83 -39.94 5.76
C ASN A 572 3.74 -39.10 5.08
N ALA A 573 2.59 -38.94 5.77
CA ALA A 573 1.52 -38.07 5.29
C ALA A 573 2.00 -36.61 5.16
N TYR A 574 2.89 -36.14 6.05
CA TYR A 574 3.50 -34.85 5.93
C TYR A 574 4.42 -34.73 4.69
N TRP A 575 5.23 -35.74 4.40
CA TRP A 575 6.08 -35.74 3.20
C TRP A 575 5.26 -35.69 1.90
N GLU A 576 4.13 -36.41 1.87
CA GLU A 576 3.19 -36.32 0.73
C GLU A 576 2.60 -34.91 0.61
N PHE A 577 2.22 -34.28 1.72
CA PHE A 577 1.74 -32.91 1.77
C PHE A 577 2.82 -31.94 1.28
N SER A 578 4.04 -32.01 1.84
CA SER A 578 5.14 -31.11 1.51
C SER A 578 5.49 -31.19 0.03
N LYS A 579 5.70 -32.40 -0.48
CA LYS A 579 5.99 -32.63 -1.90
C LYS A 579 4.93 -32.02 -2.80
N LYS A 580 3.65 -32.32 -2.55
CA LYS A 580 2.56 -31.82 -3.37
C LYS A 580 2.42 -30.29 -3.26
N SER A 581 2.57 -29.75 -2.05
CA SER A 581 2.55 -28.30 -1.83
C SER A 581 3.65 -27.58 -2.61
N ASP A 582 4.85 -28.13 -2.64
CA ASP A 582 6.00 -27.53 -3.31
C ASP A 582 5.92 -27.69 -4.83
N GLU A 583 5.54 -28.86 -5.34
CA GLU A 583 5.48 -29.17 -6.76
C GLU A 583 4.28 -28.50 -7.48
N GLU A 584 3.14 -28.31 -6.81
CA GLU A 584 1.93 -27.76 -7.44
C GLU A 584 1.61 -26.35 -6.94
N GLY A 585 1.49 -26.15 -5.63
CA GLY A 585 1.06 -24.87 -5.07
C GLY A 585 2.16 -23.81 -5.13
N THR A 586 3.27 -24.04 -4.43
CA THR A 586 4.36 -23.07 -4.32
C THR A 586 5.04 -22.82 -5.66
N ARG A 587 5.29 -23.88 -6.44
CA ARG A 587 5.93 -23.82 -7.76
C ARG A 587 5.17 -22.94 -8.75
N ASN A 588 3.86 -23.09 -8.79
CA ASN A 588 3.04 -22.42 -9.81
C ASN A 588 2.53 -21.05 -9.38
N CYS A 589 2.65 -20.71 -8.09
CA CYS A 589 2.02 -19.48 -7.56
C CYS A 589 3.01 -18.42 -7.07
N THR A 590 4.26 -18.77 -6.76
CA THR A 590 5.20 -17.90 -6.03
C THR A 590 6.58 -17.81 -6.68
N LEU A 591 7.29 -16.71 -6.40
CA LEU A 591 8.66 -16.52 -6.90
C LEU A 591 9.62 -17.59 -6.35
N ARG A 592 9.49 -17.96 -5.07
CA ARG A 592 10.32 -19.02 -4.47
C ARG A 592 10.08 -20.39 -5.10
N GLY A 593 8.95 -20.59 -5.76
CA GLY A 593 8.67 -21.80 -6.52
C GLY A 593 9.60 -21.99 -7.70
N LEU A 594 10.16 -20.90 -8.25
CA LEU A 594 11.12 -20.89 -9.34
C LEU A 594 12.57 -21.13 -8.89
N MET A 595 12.83 -21.21 -7.58
CA MET A 595 14.19 -21.38 -7.05
C MET A 595 14.50 -22.86 -6.80
N SER A 596 15.74 -23.24 -6.92
CA SER A 596 16.28 -24.54 -6.50
C SER A 596 17.54 -24.35 -5.67
N PHE A 597 17.83 -25.35 -4.87
CA PHE A 597 19.07 -25.40 -4.09
C PHE A 597 20.23 -25.88 -4.97
N LYS A 598 21.37 -25.24 -4.85
CA LYS A 598 22.61 -25.75 -5.43
C LYS A 598 23.14 -26.92 -4.58
N ASN A 599 23.93 -27.77 -5.19
CA ASN A 599 24.58 -28.86 -4.47
C ASN A 599 25.55 -28.31 -3.40
N GLY A 600 25.34 -28.74 -2.17
CA GLY A 600 26.23 -28.45 -1.03
C GLY A 600 27.18 -29.61 -0.69
N ASN A 601 28.03 -29.40 0.29
CA ASN A 601 28.83 -30.46 0.90
C ASN A 601 27.98 -31.12 2.00
N SER A 602 27.24 -32.15 1.66
CA SER A 602 26.31 -32.79 2.60
C SER A 602 27.00 -33.29 3.86
N ILE A 603 26.34 -33.17 4.98
CA ILE A 603 26.77 -33.62 6.32
C ILE A 603 25.78 -34.61 6.90
N ASP A 604 26.20 -35.37 7.92
CA ASP A 604 25.28 -36.25 8.64
C ASP A 604 24.21 -35.41 9.37
N ILE A 605 22.94 -35.84 9.30
CA ILE A 605 21.81 -35.16 9.94
C ILE A 605 21.99 -35.00 11.45
N ASN A 606 22.76 -35.85 12.09
CA ASN A 606 23.09 -35.75 13.51
C ASN A 606 24.03 -34.59 13.84
N GLN A 607 24.70 -34.01 12.84
CA GLN A 607 25.53 -32.81 12.99
C GLN A 607 24.70 -31.52 12.86
N VAL A 608 23.46 -31.61 12.36
CA VAL A 608 22.54 -30.50 12.26
C VAL A 608 21.85 -30.25 13.60
N GLU A 609 21.70 -29.00 13.96
CA GLU A 609 20.98 -28.62 15.18
C GLU A 609 19.62 -29.32 15.29
N PRO A 610 19.22 -29.73 16.49
CA PRO A 610 18.01 -30.54 16.66
C PRO A 610 16.74 -29.72 16.41
N ALA A 611 15.68 -30.38 15.92
CA ALA A 611 14.39 -29.73 15.63
C ALA A 611 13.83 -28.92 16.81
N LYS A 612 14.07 -29.35 18.04
CA LYS A 612 13.65 -28.63 19.26
C LYS A 612 14.29 -27.23 19.39
N GLU A 613 15.46 -26.99 18.78
CA GLU A 613 16.09 -25.68 18.77
C GLU A 613 15.56 -24.83 17.59
N ILE A 614 15.30 -25.47 16.45
CA ILE A 614 14.73 -24.84 15.26
C ILE A 614 13.33 -24.28 15.52
N VAL A 615 12.43 -25.06 16.15
CA VAL A 615 11.04 -24.63 16.41
C VAL A 615 10.95 -23.39 17.30
N LYS A 616 11.97 -23.05 18.06
CA LYS A 616 12.03 -21.80 18.86
C LYS A 616 12.03 -20.54 17.99
N ARG A 617 12.40 -20.66 16.71
CA ARG A 617 12.40 -19.57 15.73
C ARG A 617 11.08 -19.46 14.97
N PHE A 618 10.12 -20.34 15.27
CA PHE A 618 8.80 -20.34 14.66
C PHE A 618 7.84 -19.47 15.46
N VAL A 619 7.05 -18.71 14.72
CA VAL A 619 6.11 -17.73 15.27
C VAL A 619 4.74 -17.94 14.62
N THR A 620 3.64 -17.84 15.37
CA THR A 620 2.34 -17.72 14.72
C THR A 620 2.11 -16.28 14.28
N GLY A 621 1.57 -16.09 13.07
CA GLY A 621 1.19 -14.76 12.59
C GLY A 621 0.16 -14.11 13.50
N ALA A 622 0.09 -12.78 13.45
CA ALA A 622 -0.81 -11.94 14.25
C ALA A 622 -2.27 -12.16 13.87
N MET A 623 -2.96 -13.02 14.59
CA MET A 623 -4.39 -13.31 14.42
C MET A 623 -5.14 -12.86 15.67
N SER A 624 -5.91 -11.76 15.57
CA SER A 624 -6.55 -11.14 16.73
C SER A 624 -7.68 -11.96 17.30
N PHE A 625 -7.79 -11.95 18.63
CA PHE A 625 -9.00 -12.43 19.31
C PHE A 625 -10.20 -11.57 18.88
N GLY A 626 -11.25 -12.22 18.44
CA GLY A 626 -12.39 -11.60 17.77
C GLY A 626 -12.41 -11.86 16.26
N SER A 627 -11.27 -11.84 15.58
CA SER A 627 -11.15 -12.35 14.19
C SER A 627 -11.23 -13.87 14.19
N ILE A 628 -10.54 -14.53 15.11
CA ILE A 628 -10.67 -15.99 15.40
C ILE A 628 -11.30 -16.20 16.78
N SER A 629 -11.80 -17.40 17.04
CA SER A 629 -12.41 -17.79 18.30
C SER A 629 -11.38 -17.90 19.44
N ALA A 630 -11.83 -17.82 20.68
CA ALA A 630 -10.98 -18.02 21.84
C ALA A 630 -10.29 -19.39 21.81
N GLU A 631 -11.04 -20.44 21.46
CA GLU A 631 -10.53 -21.82 21.39
C GLU A 631 -9.36 -21.94 20.41
N SER A 632 -9.48 -21.34 19.23
CA SER A 632 -8.40 -21.32 18.24
C SER A 632 -7.20 -20.52 18.72
N HIS A 633 -7.45 -19.31 19.26
CA HIS A 633 -6.40 -18.41 19.73
C HIS A 633 -5.59 -19.00 20.91
N GLU A 634 -6.28 -19.61 21.86
CA GLU A 634 -5.65 -20.26 23.01
C GLU A 634 -4.90 -21.54 22.61
N SER A 635 -5.44 -22.35 21.68
CA SER A 635 -4.75 -23.54 21.17
C SER A 635 -3.42 -23.20 20.49
N LEU A 636 -3.37 -22.11 19.72
CA LEU A 636 -2.12 -21.61 19.13
C LEU A 636 -1.12 -21.18 20.21
N ALA A 637 -1.57 -20.44 21.22
CA ALA A 637 -0.69 -19.97 22.30
C ALA A 637 -0.10 -21.16 23.10
N ILE A 638 -0.92 -22.14 23.47
CA ILE A 638 -0.47 -23.35 24.17
C ILE A 638 0.55 -24.12 23.34
N ALA A 639 0.26 -24.33 22.04
CA ALA A 639 1.16 -25.05 21.15
C ALA A 639 2.54 -24.38 21.09
N MET A 640 2.56 -23.08 20.87
CA MET A 640 3.83 -22.32 20.74
C MET A 640 4.60 -22.30 22.06
N ASN A 641 3.93 -22.12 23.19
CA ASN A 641 4.59 -22.15 24.50
C ASN A 641 5.21 -23.53 24.79
N ARG A 642 4.56 -24.63 24.41
CA ARG A 642 5.10 -25.99 24.59
C ARG A 642 6.39 -26.25 23.81
N ILE A 643 6.55 -25.64 22.63
CA ILE A 643 7.74 -25.83 21.79
C ILE A 643 8.81 -24.76 22.01
N GLY A 644 8.55 -23.76 22.85
CA GLY A 644 9.42 -22.59 23.04
C GLY A 644 9.41 -21.57 21.88
N GLY A 645 8.47 -21.71 20.94
CA GLY A 645 8.16 -20.69 19.92
C GLY A 645 7.29 -19.57 20.48
N LYS A 646 6.80 -18.68 19.62
CA LYS A 646 6.03 -17.51 20.05
C LYS A 646 4.68 -17.43 19.33
N SER A 647 3.61 -17.19 20.08
CA SER A 647 2.32 -16.81 19.51
C SER A 647 2.09 -15.31 19.64
N ASN A 648 1.29 -14.74 18.71
CA ASN A 648 1.00 -13.31 18.64
C ASN A 648 -0.48 -13.04 18.95
N THR A 649 -0.75 -12.07 19.83
CA THR A 649 -2.13 -11.67 20.17
C THR A 649 -2.90 -11.09 19.00
N GLY A 650 -2.20 -10.54 18.00
CA GLY A 650 -2.82 -9.58 17.07
C GLY A 650 -3.26 -8.30 17.80
N GLU A 651 -3.98 -7.44 17.10
CA GLU A 651 -4.40 -6.10 17.57
C GLU A 651 -5.59 -6.10 18.53
N GLY A 652 -6.02 -7.24 19.02
CA GLY A 652 -7.26 -7.40 19.78
C GLY A 652 -7.14 -7.37 21.30
N GLY A 653 -5.94 -7.18 21.85
CA GLY A 653 -5.69 -7.36 23.29
C GLY A 653 -5.69 -8.83 23.69
N GLU A 654 -5.62 -9.11 24.98
CA GLU A 654 -5.66 -10.46 25.55
C GLU A 654 -6.34 -10.46 26.91
N ASP A 655 -7.17 -11.49 27.20
CA ASP A 655 -7.81 -11.63 28.54
C ASP A 655 -6.74 -11.97 29.60
N SER A 656 -6.71 -11.22 30.68
CA SER A 656 -5.77 -11.40 31.78
C SER A 656 -5.83 -12.80 32.42
N LYS A 657 -6.97 -13.50 32.33
CA LYS A 657 -7.11 -14.88 32.77
C LYS A 657 -6.16 -15.86 32.07
N ARG A 658 -5.64 -15.49 30.93
CA ARG A 658 -4.71 -16.30 30.12
C ARG A 658 -3.26 -16.22 30.64
N TRP A 659 -2.96 -15.24 31.48
CA TRP A 659 -1.60 -15.02 31.98
C TRP A 659 -1.20 -15.97 33.11
N THR A 660 -2.19 -16.56 33.77
CA THR A 660 -1.94 -17.61 34.76
C THR A 660 -1.94 -18.98 34.08
N PRO A 661 -0.89 -19.80 34.28
CA PRO A 661 -0.85 -21.15 33.73
C PRO A 661 -2.02 -22.02 34.23
N ASP A 662 -2.46 -22.93 33.40
CA ASP A 662 -3.48 -23.91 33.72
C ASP A 662 -2.95 -24.96 34.71
N LYS A 663 -3.84 -25.73 35.37
CA LYS A 663 -3.47 -26.72 36.36
C LYS A 663 -2.53 -27.83 35.83
N ASN A 664 -2.56 -28.06 34.54
CA ASN A 664 -1.69 -29.02 33.87
C ASN A 664 -0.32 -28.42 33.44
N GLY A 665 -0.07 -27.15 33.77
CA GLY A 665 1.16 -26.46 33.44
C GLY A 665 1.14 -25.75 32.05
N ASP A 666 0.08 -25.91 31.29
CA ASP A 666 -0.04 -25.19 29.99
C ASP A 666 -0.23 -23.69 30.20
N SER A 667 0.42 -22.89 29.37
CA SER A 667 0.24 -21.44 29.31
C SER A 667 -0.56 -21.05 28.08
N ARG A 668 -1.66 -20.31 28.29
CA ARG A 668 -2.48 -19.72 27.23
C ARG A 668 -2.03 -18.32 26.86
N ARG A 669 -0.99 -17.79 27.51
CA ARG A 669 -0.43 -16.47 27.28
C ARG A 669 0.27 -16.43 25.90
N SER A 670 -0.07 -15.47 25.07
CA SER A 670 0.71 -15.19 23.85
C SER A 670 2.00 -14.43 24.20
N ALA A 671 3.12 -14.91 23.68
CA ALA A 671 4.44 -14.30 23.96
C ALA A 671 4.58 -12.89 23.31
N ILE A 672 3.99 -12.70 22.14
CA ILE A 672 4.02 -11.42 21.41
C ILE A 672 2.72 -10.67 21.65
N LYS A 673 2.85 -9.43 22.16
CA LYS A 673 1.75 -8.48 22.32
C LYS A 673 1.82 -7.41 21.24
N GLN A 674 0.82 -7.39 20.34
CA GLN A 674 0.78 -6.43 19.25
C GLN A 674 0.15 -5.11 19.69
N VAL A 675 0.75 -4.00 19.25
CA VAL A 675 0.29 -2.63 19.43
C VAL A 675 0.02 -2.05 18.04
N ALA A 676 -1.26 -1.91 17.71
CA ALA A 676 -1.71 -1.31 16.45
C ALA A 676 -2.16 0.14 16.70
N SER A 677 -2.48 0.87 15.62
CA SER A 677 -2.93 2.27 15.69
C SER A 677 -4.15 2.48 16.60
N GLY A 678 -5.12 1.57 16.61
CA GLY A 678 -6.30 1.64 17.46
C GLY A 678 -6.05 1.35 18.93
N ARG A 679 -4.86 0.83 19.31
CA ARG A 679 -4.45 0.56 20.70
C ARG A 679 -5.48 -0.24 21.51
N PHE A 680 -6.28 -1.12 20.88
CA PHE A 680 -7.34 -1.90 21.55
C PHE A 680 -6.76 -2.85 22.59
N GLY A 681 -7.21 -2.66 23.85
CA GLY A 681 -6.81 -3.50 24.97
C GLY A 681 -5.34 -3.33 25.40
N VAL A 682 -4.65 -2.29 24.95
CA VAL A 682 -3.27 -1.99 25.35
C VAL A 682 -3.27 -1.30 26.71
N THR A 683 -2.94 -2.07 27.75
CA THR A 683 -2.78 -1.61 29.14
C THR A 683 -1.36 -1.93 29.62
N ILE A 684 -0.95 -1.34 30.72
CA ILE A 684 0.37 -1.64 31.31
C ILE A 684 0.51 -3.11 31.71
N ASP A 685 -0.57 -3.74 32.18
CA ASP A 685 -0.59 -5.18 32.49
C ASP A 685 -0.40 -6.03 31.23
N TYR A 686 -1.09 -5.66 30.13
CA TYR A 686 -0.92 -6.29 28.84
C TYR A 686 0.52 -6.23 28.34
N LEU A 687 1.14 -5.04 28.40
CA LEU A 687 2.51 -4.80 27.98
C LEU A 687 3.52 -5.59 28.83
N ASN A 688 3.30 -5.69 30.15
CA ASN A 688 4.20 -6.40 31.06
C ASN A 688 4.10 -7.93 30.96
N ASN A 689 3.04 -8.46 30.39
CA ASN A 689 2.88 -9.89 30.12
C ASN A 689 3.44 -10.32 28.75
N ALA A 690 4.26 -9.49 28.11
CA ALA A 690 4.88 -9.77 26.81
C ALA A 690 6.34 -10.18 26.95
N ASP A 691 6.77 -11.15 26.15
CA ASP A 691 8.18 -11.40 25.85
C ASP A 691 8.66 -10.52 24.68
N GLU A 692 7.71 -10.11 23.84
CA GLU A 692 7.94 -9.21 22.70
C GLU A 692 6.75 -8.27 22.52
N LEU A 693 7.04 -6.98 22.32
CA LEU A 693 6.07 -5.95 21.98
C LEU A 693 6.22 -5.63 20.49
N GLN A 694 5.14 -5.81 19.73
CA GLN A 694 5.19 -5.62 18.28
C GLN A 694 4.36 -4.43 17.84
N ILE A 695 5.01 -3.43 17.25
CA ILE A 695 4.36 -2.28 16.62
C ILE A 695 3.86 -2.72 15.24
N LYS A 696 2.54 -2.69 15.02
CA LYS A 696 1.96 -2.99 13.72
C LYS A 696 1.86 -1.71 12.90
N VAL A 697 2.79 -1.52 11.97
CA VAL A 697 2.73 -0.41 11.01
C VAL A 697 1.78 -0.78 9.87
N SER A 698 1.91 -1.99 9.32
CA SER A 698 1.09 -2.46 8.21
C SER A 698 0.87 -3.98 8.30
N GLN A 699 0.02 -4.54 7.44
CA GLN A 699 -0.30 -5.97 7.36
C GLN A 699 -0.29 -6.44 5.90
N GLY A 700 0.39 -7.56 5.62
CA GLY A 700 0.63 -8.06 4.28
C GLY A 700 -0.62 -8.25 3.42
N ALA A 701 -1.67 -8.86 3.97
CA ALA A 701 -2.92 -9.11 3.23
C ALA A 701 -3.74 -7.84 2.91
N LYS A 702 -3.47 -6.73 3.56
CA LYS A 702 -4.23 -5.47 3.40
C LYS A 702 -3.39 -4.24 3.72
N PRO A 703 -2.31 -3.99 3.00
CA PRO A 703 -1.47 -2.83 3.26
C PRO A 703 -2.26 -1.52 3.15
N GLY A 704 -2.02 -0.59 4.06
CA GLY A 704 -2.64 0.73 4.06
C GLY A 704 -4.14 0.79 4.41
N GLU A 705 -4.78 -0.34 4.78
CA GLU A 705 -6.21 -0.36 5.17
C GLU A 705 -6.44 -0.21 6.68
N GLY A 706 -5.46 -0.60 7.47
CA GLY A 706 -5.64 -0.74 8.92
C GLY A 706 -6.42 -2.00 9.32
N GLY A 707 -6.77 -2.11 10.60
CA GLY A 707 -7.53 -3.22 11.16
C GLY A 707 -9.03 -2.99 11.13
N GLU A 708 -9.81 -4.03 10.85
CA GLU A 708 -11.26 -4.01 10.91
C GLU A 708 -11.79 -5.25 11.62
N LEU A 709 -12.74 -5.06 12.54
CA LEU A 709 -13.54 -6.13 13.12
C LEU A 709 -15.01 -5.75 12.98
N PRO A 710 -15.80 -6.50 12.17
CA PRO A 710 -17.23 -6.24 11.99
C PRO A 710 -18.00 -6.29 13.30
N GLY A 711 -18.99 -5.41 13.49
CA GLY A 711 -19.76 -5.28 14.72
C GLY A 711 -20.47 -6.57 15.15
N GLY A 712 -20.91 -7.41 14.22
CA GLY A 712 -21.48 -8.73 14.50
C GLY A 712 -20.50 -9.74 15.13
N LYS A 713 -19.21 -9.44 15.16
CA LYS A 713 -18.18 -10.22 15.86
C LYS A 713 -17.79 -9.61 17.22
N VAL A 714 -18.22 -8.40 17.54
CA VAL A 714 -17.87 -7.70 18.80
C VAL A 714 -18.92 -8.05 19.85
N ASP A 715 -18.73 -9.16 20.55
CA ASP A 715 -19.53 -9.53 21.72
C ASP A 715 -19.08 -8.77 22.99
N GLU A 716 -19.78 -8.96 24.11
CA GLU A 716 -19.46 -8.30 25.39
C GLU A 716 -18.04 -8.64 25.89
N GLY A 717 -17.60 -9.88 25.67
CA GLY A 717 -16.27 -10.33 26.09
C GLY A 717 -15.17 -9.63 25.30
N ILE A 718 -15.32 -9.53 23.98
CA ILE A 718 -14.39 -8.83 23.09
C ILE A 718 -14.40 -7.34 23.36
N ALA A 719 -15.60 -6.74 23.53
CA ALA A 719 -15.74 -5.32 23.85
C ALA A 719 -15.00 -4.95 25.13
N LYS A 720 -15.13 -5.79 26.18
CA LYS A 720 -14.42 -5.60 27.45
C LYS A 720 -12.90 -5.62 27.27
N ILE A 721 -12.36 -6.63 26.57
CA ILE A 721 -10.92 -6.78 26.34
C ILE A 721 -10.37 -5.64 25.48
N ARG A 722 -11.12 -5.20 24.48
CA ARG A 722 -10.73 -4.10 23.59
C ARG A 722 -11.02 -2.70 24.13
N CYS A 723 -11.60 -2.59 25.31
CA CYS A 723 -12.04 -1.31 25.90
C CYS A 723 -12.99 -0.55 24.95
N SER A 724 -14.01 -1.24 24.42
CA SER A 724 -14.93 -0.76 23.40
C SER A 724 -16.39 -1.14 23.69
N THR A 725 -17.32 -0.86 22.78
CA THR A 725 -18.75 -1.13 22.91
C THR A 725 -19.15 -2.35 22.09
N ALA A 726 -19.92 -3.26 22.69
CA ALA A 726 -20.44 -4.45 22.00
C ALA A 726 -21.37 -4.08 20.85
N GLY A 727 -21.33 -4.86 19.75
CA GLY A 727 -22.15 -4.67 18.57
C GLY A 727 -21.68 -3.56 17.62
N VAL A 728 -20.70 -2.75 18.01
CA VAL A 728 -20.14 -1.68 17.19
C VAL A 728 -18.88 -2.18 16.47
N GLY A 729 -18.80 -1.95 15.16
CA GLY A 729 -17.61 -2.27 14.39
C GLY A 729 -16.39 -1.49 14.86
N LEU A 730 -15.23 -2.14 14.88
CA LEU A 730 -13.99 -1.54 15.35
C LEU A 730 -13.03 -1.38 14.18
N ILE A 731 -12.52 -0.16 14.01
CA ILE A 731 -11.54 0.21 13.00
C ILE A 731 -10.27 0.68 13.69
N SER A 732 -9.16 0.09 13.30
CA SER A 732 -7.82 0.55 13.64
C SER A 732 -7.31 1.29 12.40
N PRO A 733 -7.19 2.64 12.40
CA PRO A 733 -6.83 3.37 11.18
C PRO A 733 -5.47 2.96 10.64
N PRO A 734 -5.20 3.17 9.32
CA PRO A 734 -3.95 2.72 8.71
C PRO A 734 -2.70 3.35 9.34
N PRO A 735 -2.61 4.68 9.58
CA PRO A 735 -1.47 5.26 10.28
C PRO A 735 -1.66 5.20 11.80
N HIS A 736 -0.56 5.06 12.53
CA HIS A 736 -0.54 5.51 13.91
C HIS A 736 -0.57 7.03 13.92
N HIS A 737 -1.51 7.65 14.62
CA HIS A 737 -1.68 9.12 14.63
C HIS A 737 -0.52 9.88 15.29
N ASP A 738 0.38 9.17 15.94
CA ASP A 738 1.58 9.68 16.59
C ASP A 738 2.88 9.29 15.85
N ILE A 739 2.78 8.68 14.67
CA ILE A 739 3.94 8.27 13.84
C ILE A 739 3.79 8.86 12.43
N TYR A 740 4.64 9.82 12.11
CA TYR A 740 4.74 10.45 10.78
C TYR A 740 6.16 10.39 10.21
N SER A 741 7.10 9.85 10.98
CA SER A 741 8.51 9.71 10.61
C SER A 741 9.17 8.57 11.39
N ILE A 742 10.41 8.22 11.01
CA ILE A 742 11.25 7.26 11.76
C ILE A 742 11.51 7.78 13.19
N GLU A 743 11.65 9.08 13.38
CA GLU A 743 11.88 9.69 14.69
C GLU A 743 10.67 9.50 15.62
N ASP A 744 9.45 9.65 15.10
CA ASP A 744 8.23 9.37 15.87
C ASP A 744 8.12 7.89 16.23
N LEU A 745 8.48 7.01 15.30
CA LEU A 745 8.55 5.57 15.57
C LEU A 745 9.59 5.25 16.65
N SER A 746 10.75 5.90 16.60
CA SER A 746 11.79 5.78 17.63
C SER A 746 11.25 6.16 19.03
N GLN A 747 10.42 7.20 19.09
CA GLN A 747 9.77 7.59 20.35
C GLN A 747 8.81 6.51 20.86
N LEU A 748 8.01 5.89 19.99
CA LEU A 748 7.13 4.80 20.38
C LEU A 748 7.90 3.55 20.81
N ILE A 749 9.00 3.21 20.11
CA ILE A 749 9.91 2.13 20.49
C ILE A 749 10.46 2.37 21.90
N PHE A 750 10.91 3.58 22.17
CA PHE A 750 11.42 4.01 23.47
C PHE A 750 10.35 3.89 24.57
N ASP A 751 9.13 4.40 24.33
CA ASP A 751 8.02 4.34 25.29
C ASP A 751 7.62 2.90 25.64
N LEU A 752 7.54 2.03 24.63
CA LEU A 752 7.22 0.62 24.84
C LEU A 752 8.33 -0.13 25.57
N LYS A 753 9.58 0.17 25.26
CA LYS A 753 10.73 -0.42 25.96
C LYS A 753 10.76 -0.02 27.45
N ARG A 754 10.39 1.21 27.76
CA ARG A 754 10.25 1.66 29.16
C ARG A 754 9.02 1.05 29.86
N SER A 755 7.95 0.81 29.11
CA SER A 755 6.77 0.13 29.67
C SER A 755 7.02 -1.35 30.01
N ASN A 756 7.91 -2.02 29.30
CA ASN A 756 8.42 -3.36 29.62
C ASN A 756 9.90 -3.49 29.25
N PRO A 757 10.82 -3.20 30.16
CA PRO A 757 12.27 -3.25 29.93
C PRO A 757 12.80 -4.60 29.45
N ASP A 758 12.14 -5.70 29.80
CA ASP A 758 12.58 -7.06 29.46
C ASP A 758 12.12 -7.49 28.07
N ALA A 759 11.03 -6.89 27.53
CA ALA A 759 10.49 -7.28 26.25
C ALA A 759 11.35 -6.82 25.07
N ARG A 760 11.47 -7.66 24.05
CA ARG A 760 12.02 -7.30 22.74
C ARG A 760 11.04 -6.39 22.01
N ILE A 761 11.52 -5.34 21.35
CA ILE A 761 10.67 -4.44 20.55
C ILE A 761 10.76 -4.83 19.07
N SER A 762 9.61 -5.13 18.51
CA SER A 762 9.42 -5.56 17.12
C SER A 762 8.66 -4.52 16.33
N VAL A 763 9.02 -4.33 15.04
CA VAL A 763 8.25 -3.51 14.10
C VAL A 763 7.83 -4.38 12.92
N LYS A 764 6.52 -4.40 12.61
CA LYS A 764 5.98 -5.15 11.49
C LYS A 764 5.78 -4.24 10.27
N LEU A 765 6.52 -4.55 9.20
CA LEU A 765 6.48 -3.93 7.88
C LEU A 765 5.93 -4.92 6.84
N VAL A 766 5.62 -4.43 5.66
CA VAL A 766 5.15 -5.22 4.51
C VAL A 766 6.10 -5.05 3.34
N SER A 767 6.28 -6.14 2.58
CA SER A 767 7.08 -6.14 1.37
C SER A 767 6.54 -5.16 0.34
N GLU A 768 7.35 -4.17 0.00
CA GLU A 768 7.18 -3.25 -1.12
C GLU A 768 8.55 -2.71 -1.54
N VAL A 769 8.64 -2.00 -2.66
CA VAL A 769 9.89 -1.35 -3.08
C VAL A 769 10.27 -0.26 -2.07
N GLY A 770 11.54 -0.23 -1.65
CA GLY A 770 12.04 0.71 -0.64
C GLY A 770 11.90 0.24 0.81
N VAL A 771 11.31 -0.93 1.07
CA VAL A 771 11.16 -1.46 2.45
C VAL A 771 12.51 -1.65 3.15
N GLY A 772 13.59 -1.91 2.40
CA GLY A 772 14.95 -1.98 2.94
C GLY A 772 15.41 -0.66 3.56
N THR A 773 15.13 0.47 2.91
CA THR A 773 15.42 1.81 3.44
C THR A 773 14.62 2.10 4.71
N VAL A 774 13.33 1.75 4.72
CA VAL A 774 12.50 1.86 5.93
C VAL A 774 13.07 1.00 7.06
N ALA A 775 13.45 -0.25 6.78
CA ALA A 775 14.04 -1.17 7.74
C ALA A 775 15.37 -0.65 8.31
N ALA A 776 16.21 -0.01 7.49
CA ALA A 776 17.42 0.65 7.96
C ALA A 776 17.10 1.77 8.96
N GLY A 777 16.12 2.60 8.67
CA GLY A 777 15.62 3.62 9.59
C GLY A 777 15.08 3.02 10.89
N VAL A 778 14.26 1.98 10.80
CA VAL A 778 13.69 1.24 11.95
C VAL A 778 14.80 0.63 12.82
N THR A 779 15.85 0.08 12.20
CA THR A 779 17.00 -0.45 12.94
C THR A 779 17.76 0.66 13.68
N LYS A 780 17.98 1.82 13.04
CA LYS A 780 18.58 3.00 13.69
C LYS A 780 17.70 3.55 14.81
N ALA A 781 16.38 3.41 14.70
CA ALA A 781 15.42 3.75 15.75
C ALA A 781 15.43 2.76 16.93
N LYS A 782 16.39 1.84 16.98
CA LYS A 782 16.61 0.84 18.05
C LYS A 782 15.52 -0.25 18.12
N SER A 783 14.87 -0.61 17.04
CA SER A 783 14.07 -1.84 17.02
C SER A 783 14.97 -3.07 17.18
N ASP A 784 14.57 -4.03 18.00
CA ASP A 784 15.33 -5.31 18.21
C ASP A 784 14.99 -6.33 17.11
N HIS A 785 13.83 -6.17 16.46
CA HIS A 785 13.26 -7.16 15.56
C HIS A 785 12.39 -6.49 14.48
N ILE A 786 12.46 -6.99 13.25
CA ILE A 786 11.66 -6.52 12.13
C ILE A 786 10.96 -7.69 11.47
N VAL A 787 9.65 -7.56 11.23
CA VAL A 787 8.88 -8.51 10.42
C VAL A 787 8.66 -7.94 9.03
N ILE A 788 8.98 -8.70 8.00
CA ILE A 788 8.66 -8.41 6.59
C ILE A 788 7.55 -9.36 6.15
N ALA A 789 6.33 -8.84 6.04
CA ALA A 789 5.16 -9.62 5.68
C ALA A 789 4.92 -9.60 4.16
N GLY A 790 4.57 -10.76 3.57
CA GLY A 790 4.18 -10.87 2.16
C GLY A 790 2.69 -10.59 1.94
N HIS A 791 2.34 -10.23 0.69
CA HIS A 791 0.96 -9.93 0.26
C HIS A 791 -0.01 -11.11 0.39
N ASP A 792 0.50 -12.33 0.32
CA ASP A 792 -0.23 -13.60 0.40
C ASP A 792 -0.61 -14.03 1.82
N GLY A 793 -0.27 -13.22 2.83
CA GLY A 793 -0.72 -13.40 4.20
C GLY A 793 -2.25 -13.32 4.37
N GLY A 794 -2.78 -13.78 5.51
CA GLY A 794 -4.21 -13.82 5.79
C GLY A 794 -4.75 -12.57 6.49
N THR A 795 -6.05 -12.34 6.33
CA THR A 795 -6.80 -11.32 7.09
C THR A 795 -8.21 -11.80 7.42
N GLY A 796 -8.78 -11.28 8.52
CA GLY A 796 -10.17 -11.54 8.89
C GLY A 796 -11.19 -10.82 8.00
N ALA A 797 -10.90 -9.61 7.58
CA ALA A 797 -11.73 -8.78 6.70
C ALA A 797 -10.88 -7.71 6.01
N SER A 798 -11.10 -7.50 4.71
CA SER A 798 -10.44 -6.42 3.94
C SER A 798 -11.16 -6.21 2.60
N PRO A 799 -11.10 -4.99 2.02
CA PRO A 799 -11.47 -4.78 0.62
C PRO A 799 -10.72 -5.72 -0.32
N LEU A 800 -11.43 -6.25 -1.32
CA LEU A 800 -10.83 -7.19 -2.29
C LEU A 800 -9.72 -6.54 -3.12
N THR A 801 -9.84 -5.25 -3.45
CA THR A 801 -8.79 -4.50 -4.14
C THR A 801 -7.46 -4.56 -3.38
N SER A 802 -7.48 -4.42 -2.05
CA SER A 802 -6.27 -4.55 -1.24
C SER A 802 -5.74 -5.99 -1.21
N ILE A 803 -6.62 -6.98 -1.02
CA ILE A 803 -6.22 -8.40 -0.97
C ILE A 803 -5.54 -8.83 -2.28
N LYS A 804 -6.06 -8.37 -3.43
CA LYS A 804 -5.58 -8.82 -4.74
C LYS A 804 -4.42 -8.00 -5.28
N HIS A 805 -4.42 -6.69 -5.04
CA HIS A 805 -3.59 -5.76 -5.80
C HIS A 805 -2.64 -4.91 -4.96
N ALA A 806 -2.58 -5.07 -3.62
CA ALA A 806 -1.64 -4.34 -2.78
C ALA A 806 -0.63 -5.28 -2.11
N GLY A 807 0.60 -4.80 -1.93
CA GLY A 807 1.70 -5.57 -1.36
C GLY A 807 2.36 -6.52 -2.34
N LEU A 808 3.56 -6.96 -1.98
CA LEU A 808 4.46 -7.74 -2.84
C LEU A 808 4.83 -9.07 -2.17
N PRO A 809 5.36 -10.04 -2.93
CA PRO A 809 5.91 -11.26 -2.37
C PRO A 809 6.98 -10.96 -1.31
N TRP A 810 6.96 -11.71 -0.20
CA TRP A 810 7.93 -11.52 0.88
C TRP A 810 9.39 -11.77 0.43
N GLU A 811 9.59 -12.57 -0.60
CA GLU A 811 10.90 -12.86 -1.17
C GLU A 811 11.62 -11.58 -1.60
N LEU A 812 10.90 -10.65 -2.21
CA LEU A 812 11.43 -9.33 -2.60
C LEU A 812 11.76 -8.47 -1.40
N GLY A 813 10.85 -8.42 -0.43
CA GLY A 813 11.02 -7.56 0.75
C GLY A 813 12.14 -8.04 1.67
N VAL A 814 12.28 -9.35 1.89
CA VAL A 814 13.35 -9.92 2.72
C VAL A 814 14.71 -9.74 2.06
N ALA A 815 14.83 -10.05 0.77
CA ALA A 815 16.10 -9.89 0.03
C ALA A 815 16.56 -8.42 0.06
N GLU A 816 15.67 -7.47 -0.26
CA GLU A 816 16.00 -6.05 -0.21
C GLU A 816 16.38 -5.59 1.20
N THR A 817 15.63 -6.01 2.23
CA THR A 817 15.91 -5.64 3.62
C THR A 817 17.26 -6.19 4.06
N HIS A 818 17.54 -7.44 3.78
CA HIS A 818 18.82 -8.05 4.12
C HIS A 818 19.99 -7.35 3.43
N GLN A 819 19.91 -7.14 2.11
CA GLN A 819 20.93 -6.46 1.32
C GLN A 819 21.17 -5.04 1.86
N THR A 820 20.12 -4.26 2.08
CA THR A 820 20.23 -2.88 2.57
C THR A 820 20.86 -2.81 3.95
N LEU A 821 20.48 -3.69 4.87
CA LEU A 821 21.01 -3.71 6.24
C LEU A 821 22.50 -4.16 6.27
N VAL A 822 22.89 -5.10 5.43
CA VAL A 822 24.31 -5.51 5.30
C VAL A 822 25.12 -4.36 4.71
N MET A 823 24.67 -3.74 3.63
CA MET A 823 25.36 -2.60 3.00
C MET A 823 25.56 -1.42 3.95
N ASN A 824 24.73 -1.25 4.95
CA ASN A 824 24.78 -0.14 5.92
C ASN A 824 25.35 -0.53 7.30
N ASP A 825 25.92 -1.72 7.46
CA ASP A 825 26.42 -2.27 8.75
C ASP A 825 25.36 -2.25 9.87
N LEU A 826 24.13 -2.53 9.53
CA LEU A 826 22.99 -2.54 10.45
C LEU A 826 22.46 -3.95 10.73
N ARG A 827 22.81 -4.93 9.87
CA ARG A 827 22.23 -6.27 9.92
C ARG A 827 22.47 -7.00 11.23
N SER A 828 23.63 -6.78 11.84
CA SER A 828 24.01 -7.39 13.12
C SER A 828 23.20 -6.92 14.33
N ARG A 829 22.45 -5.81 14.20
CA ARG A 829 21.71 -5.19 15.31
C ARG A 829 20.26 -5.67 15.44
N VAL A 830 19.71 -6.34 14.44
CA VAL A 830 18.28 -6.64 14.36
C VAL A 830 18.01 -8.04 13.83
N VAL A 831 16.99 -8.72 14.39
CA VAL A 831 16.46 -9.98 13.86
C VAL A 831 15.49 -9.68 12.73
N ILE A 832 15.59 -10.38 11.60
CA ILE A 832 14.60 -10.34 10.52
C ILE A 832 13.70 -11.57 10.61
N GLN A 833 12.39 -11.35 10.68
CA GLN A 833 11.36 -12.37 10.53
C GLN A 833 10.62 -12.18 9.21
N THR A 834 10.18 -13.26 8.58
CA THR A 834 9.23 -13.16 7.46
C THR A 834 7.97 -13.98 7.72
N ASP A 835 6.85 -13.51 7.18
CA ASP A 835 5.58 -14.25 7.08
C ASP A 835 4.93 -14.05 5.69
N GLY A 836 4.02 -14.92 5.32
CA GLY A 836 3.32 -14.94 4.03
C GLY A 836 3.32 -16.36 3.45
N GLN A 837 2.33 -17.17 3.83
CA GLN A 837 2.12 -18.54 3.31
C GLN A 837 3.34 -19.48 3.41
N LEU A 838 4.14 -19.38 4.47
CA LEU A 838 5.12 -20.39 4.77
C LEU A 838 4.39 -21.69 5.17
N LYS A 839 4.77 -22.83 4.58
CA LYS A 839 4.06 -24.12 4.72
C LYS A 839 4.98 -25.29 4.97
N THR A 840 6.18 -25.30 4.41
CA THR A 840 7.11 -26.44 4.36
C THR A 840 8.49 -26.06 4.86
N GLY A 841 9.32 -27.07 5.16
CA GLY A 841 10.73 -26.85 5.50
C GLY A 841 11.50 -26.18 4.36
N ARG A 842 11.11 -26.45 3.11
CA ARG A 842 11.68 -25.79 1.94
C ARG A 842 11.40 -24.27 1.92
N ASP A 843 10.18 -23.83 2.26
CA ASP A 843 9.85 -22.40 2.37
C ASP A 843 10.76 -21.72 3.43
N VAL A 844 10.97 -22.39 4.57
CA VAL A 844 11.84 -21.90 5.66
C VAL A 844 13.30 -21.82 5.21
N ALA A 845 13.80 -22.84 4.52
CA ALA A 845 15.16 -22.86 4.00
C ALA A 845 15.43 -21.69 3.03
N ILE A 846 14.52 -21.45 2.08
CA ILE A 846 14.62 -20.33 1.14
C ILE A 846 14.56 -18.99 1.90
N ALA A 847 13.66 -18.85 2.86
CA ALA A 847 13.57 -17.63 3.66
C ALA A 847 14.86 -17.34 4.44
N ALA A 848 15.48 -18.36 5.02
CA ALA A 848 16.77 -18.25 5.71
C ALA A 848 17.88 -17.83 4.74
N LEU A 849 18.00 -18.50 3.59
CA LEU A 849 18.99 -18.17 2.57
C LEU A 849 18.84 -16.75 2.02
N LEU A 850 17.61 -16.21 1.98
CA LEU A 850 17.34 -14.83 1.61
C LEU A 850 17.57 -13.82 2.74
N GLY A 851 17.79 -14.26 3.99
CA GLY A 851 18.20 -13.40 5.10
C GLY A 851 17.28 -13.38 6.31
N ALA A 852 16.22 -14.21 6.39
CA ALA A 852 15.36 -14.30 7.57
C ALA A 852 15.96 -15.22 8.65
N GLU A 853 15.72 -14.88 9.92
CA GLU A 853 16.14 -15.65 11.11
C GLU A 853 14.97 -16.27 11.89
N GLU A 854 13.79 -15.68 11.80
CA GLU A 854 12.55 -16.18 12.40
C GLU A 854 11.45 -16.29 11.31
N PHE A 855 10.48 -17.20 11.52
CA PHE A 855 9.57 -17.64 10.47
C PHE A 855 8.13 -17.67 10.98
N GLY A 856 7.24 -16.94 10.31
CA GLY A 856 5.86 -16.77 10.70
C GLY A 856 4.89 -17.66 9.94
N PHE A 857 4.03 -18.39 10.66
CA PHE A 857 3.01 -19.29 10.12
C PHE A 857 1.63 -18.86 10.57
N SER A 858 0.67 -18.73 9.66
CA SER A 858 -0.72 -18.37 10.00
C SER A 858 -1.72 -19.36 9.44
N THR A 859 -1.83 -19.47 8.11
CA THR A 859 -2.84 -20.32 7.45
C THR A 859 -2.61 -21.79 7.72
N ALA A 860 -1.39 -22.29 7.64
CA ALA A 860 -1.09 -23.70 7.87
C ALA A 860 -1.44 -24.16 9.31
N PRO A 861 -1.07 -23.47 10.39
CA PRO A 861 -1.55 -23.80 11.74
C PRO A 861 -3.07 -23.80 11.88
N LEU A 862 -3.79 -22.87 11.25
CA LEU A 862 -5.25 -22.87 11.27
C LEU A 862 -5.83 -24.11 10.54
N ILE A 863 -5.19 -24.53 9.44
CA ILE A 863 -5.59 -25.75 8.71
C ILE A 863 -5.39 -26.98 9.60
N THR A 864 -4.29 -27.07 10.33
CA THR A 864 -4.07 -28.18 11.27
C THR A 864 -5.12 -28.22 12.38
N LEU A 865 -5.63 -27.05 12.80
CA LEU A 865 -6.74 -26.94 13.75
C LEU A 865 -8.13 -27.24 13.12
N GLY A 866 -8.21 -27.39 11.79
CA GLY A 866 -9.44 -27.79 11.08
C GLY A 866 -9.99 -26.76 10.10
N CYS A 867 -9.27 -25.69 9.76
CA CYS A 867 -9.70 -24.74 8.72
C CYS A 867 -9.81 -25.44 7.36
N ILE A 868 -10.88 -25.13 6.63
CA ILE A 868 -11.17 -25.68 5.29
C ILE A 868 -11.06 -24.65 4.17
N MET A 869 -10.46 -23.49 4.44
CA MET A 869 -10.27 -22.40 3.48
C MET A 869 -11.54 -21.92 2.77
N MET A 870 -12.67 -21.87 3.48
CA MET A 870 -13.94 -21.39 2.94
C MET A 870 -13.96 -19.89 2.57
N ARG A 871 -13.00 -19.10 3.07
CA ARG A 871 -12.83 -17.65 2.79
C ARG A 871 -14.05 -16.78 3.13
N LYS A 872 -14.83 -17.15 4.16
CA LYS A 872 -16.00 -16.41 4.68
C LYS A 872 -15.80 -15.97 6.13
N CYS A 873 -14.55 -15.74 6.54
CA CYS A 873 -14.20 -15.37 7.91
C CYS A 873 -14.82 -14.03 8.34
N HIS A 874 -15.01 -13.09 7.42
CA HIS A 874 -15.63 -11.78 7.67
C HIS A 874 -17.13 -11.86 8.02
N LEU A 875 -17.82 -12.94 7.61
CA LEU A 875 -19.27 -13.08 7.79
C LEU A 875 -19.71 -13.68 9.14
N ASN A 876 -18.78 -14.05 10.01
CA ASN A 876 -19.08 -14.71 11.28
C ASN A 876 -19.74 -16.11 11.13
N THR A 877 -19.64 -16.74 9.98
CA THR A 877 -20.33 -18.01 9.61
C THR A 877 -19.39 -19.20 9.47
N CYS A 878 -18.20 -19.17 10.05
CA CYS A 878 -17.21 -20.23 9.91
C CYS A 878 -17.77 -21.58 10.43
N PRO A 879 -17.97 -22.59 9.57
CA PRO A 879 -18.67 -23.81 9.94
C PRO A 879 -17.87 -24.74 10.85
N VAL A 880 -16.54 -24.51 10.95
CA VAL A 880 -15.60 -25.31 11.77
C VAL A 880 -15.23 -24.63 13.08
N GLY A 881 -15.84 -23.50 13.42
CA GLY A 881 -15.69 -22.84 14.72
C GLY A 881 -14.37 -22.06 14.92
N ILE A 882 -13.55 -21.87 13.86
CA ILE A 882 -12.25 -21.18 13.96
C ILE A 882 -12.40 -19.66 13.90
N ALA A 883 -13.07 -19.14 12.86
CA ALA A 883 -13.13 -17.70 12.61
C ALA A 883 -14.55 -17.15 12.82
N THR A 884 -15.15 -17.48 13.94
CA THR A 884 -16.51 -17.06 14.32
C THR A 884 -16.60 -16.79 15.81
N GLN A 885 -17.54 -15.92 16.20
CA GLN A 885 -17.93 -15.67 17.58
C GLN A 885 -19.31 -16.29 17.90
N ASP A 886 -20.00 -16.87 16.91
CA ASP A 886 -21.25 -17.59 17.13
C ASP A 886 -21.06 -18.78 18.08
N LYS A 887 -21.82 -18.80 19.18
CA LYS A 887 -21.69 -19.79 20.26
C LYS A 887 -21.98 -21.23 19.80
N VAL A 888 -22.83 -21.42 18.78
CA VAL A 888 -23.18 -22.74 18.23
C VAL A 888 -22.06 -23.22 17.31
N LEU A 889 -21.56 -22.36 16.45
CA LEU A 889 -20.49 -22.68 15.52
C LEU A 889 -19.15 -22.92 16.26
N ARG A 890 -18.84 -22.15 17.31
CA ARG A 890 -17.62 -22.37 18.14
C ARG A 890 -17.57 -23.75 18.77
N LYS A 891 -18.71 -24.35 19.16
CA LYS A 891 -18.78 -25.72 19.70
C LYS A 891 -18.34 -26.79 18.69
N LYS A 892 -18.26 -26.47 17.40
CA LYS A 892 -17.78 -27.38 16.36
C LYS A 892 -16.27 -27.41 16.22
N PHE A 893 -15.54 -26.57 16.96
CA PHE A 893 -14.09 -26.57 16.96
C PHE A 893 -13.54 -27.87 17.53
N THR A 894 -12.70 -28.55 16.77
CA THR A 894 -12.07 -29.83 17.10
C THR A 894 -10.56 -29.79 17.14
N GLY A 895 -9.99 -28.59 16.90
CA GLY A 895 -8.53 -28.40 16.90
C GLY A 895 -7.93 -28.66 18.30
N LYS A 896 -6.70 -29.12 18.31
CA LYS A 896 -5.91 -29.32 19.53
C LYS A 896 -4.51 -28.71 19.40
N PRO A 897 -3.90 -28.22 20.48
CA PRO A 897 -2.53 -27.71 20.45
C PRO A 897 -1.53 -28.70 19.85
N GLU A 898 -1.70 -30.01 20.12
CA GLU A 898 -0.86 -31.10 19.63
C GLU A 898 -0.80 -31.11 18.09
N HIS A 899 -1.88 -30.79 17.40
CA HIS A 899 -1.89 -30.76 15.93
C HIS A 899 -0.92 -29.73 15.38
N VAL A 900 -0.84 -28.56 16.02
CA VAL A 900 0.10 -27.48 15.63
C VAL A 900 1.53 -27.89 15.99
N VAL A 901 1.74 -28.46 17.18
CA VAL A 901 3.05 -28.95 17.63
C VAL A 901 3.59 -29.99 16.65
N ASN A 902 2.80 -31.02 16.32
CA ASN A 902 3.19 -32.07 15.40
C ASN A 902 3.62 -31.48 14.04
N TYR A 903 2.80 -30.61 13.49
CA TYR A 903 3.08 -29.96 12.20
C TYR A 903 4.40 -29.18 12.22
N LEU A 904 4.62 -28.33 13.23
CA LEU A 904 5.83 -27.49 13.29
C LEU A 904 7.11 -28.33 13.49
N PHE A 905 7.03 -29.45 14.23
CA PHE A 905 8.15 -30.37 14.30
C PHE A 905 8.43 -31.07 12.97
N MET A 906 7.39 -31.44 12.19
CA MET A 906 7.58 -32.01 10.85
C MET A 906 8.25 -31.03 9.90
N VAL A 907 7.86 -29.76 9.95
CA VAL A 907 8.52 -28.67 9.19
C VAL A 907 9.99 -28.56 9.59
N ALA A 908 10.29 -28.62 10.89
CA ALA A 908 11.66 -28.54 11.39
C ALA A 908 12.52 -29.73 10.97
N GLU A 909 11.95 -30.94 10.95
CA GLU A 909 12.68 -32.13 10.47
C GLU A 909 12.93 -32.09 8.97
N GLU A 910 12.00 -31.62 8.18
CA GLU A 910 12.21 -31.37 6.76
C GLU A 910 13.35 -30.33 6.55
N LEU A 911 13.31 -29.22 7.28
CA LEU A 911 14.37 -28.22 7.23
C LEU A 911 15.74 -28.82 7.59
N ARG A 912 15.80 -29.66 8.62
CA ARG A 912 17.04 -30.35 9.01
C ARG A 912 17.60 -31.22 7.88
N THR A 913 16.72 -31.91 7.16
CA THR A 913 17.12 -32.71 5.99
C THR A 913 17.74 -31.82 4.91
N ILE A 914 17.12 -30.70 4.60
CA ILE A 914 17.62 -29.73 3.62
C ILE A 914 18.98 -29.12 4.11
N MET A 915 19.07 -28.76 5.39
CA MET A 915 20.32 -28.26 5.99
C MET A 915 21.46 -29.28 5.88
N ALA A 916 21.19 -30.55 6.15
CA ALA A 916 22.17 -31.63 6.01
C ALA A 916 22.64 -31.78 4.56
N GLU A 917 21.73 -31.76 3.59
CA GLU A 917 22.04 -31.81 2.15
C GLU A 917 22.91 -30.64 1.69
N LEU A 918 22.62 -29.43 2.18
CA LEU A 918 23.35 -28.21 1.87
C LEU A 918 24.67 -28.05 2.65
N GLY A 919 24.89 -28.84 3.72
CA GLY A 919 26.10 -28.82 4.53
C GLY A 919 26.09 -27.79 5.67
N PHE A 920 24.92 -27.36 6.15
CA PHE A 920 24.78 -26.41 7.26
C PHE A 920 24.47 -27.12 8.58
N SER A 921 25.33 -26.91 9.59
CA SER A 921 25.07 -27.45 10.93
C SER A 921 24.13 -26.59 11.77
N LYS A 922 24.09 -25.29 11.53
CA LYS A 922 23.22 -24.33 12.23
C LYS A 922 22.43 -23.50 11.25
N LEU A 923 21.20 -23.14 11.62
CA LEU A 923 20.35 -22.29 10.81
C LEU A 923 20.95 -20.88 10.62
N THR A 924 21.67 -20.36 11.63
CA THR A 924 22.40 -19.09 11.52
C THR A 924 23.43 -19.09 10.40
N ASP A 925 24.02 -20.24 10.10
CA ASP A 925 25.03 -20.37 9.04
C ASP A 925 24.41 -20.28 7.63
N MET A 926 23.08 -20.50 7.51
CA MET A 926 22.32 -20.36 6.27
C MET A 926 21.89 -18.91 5.99
N VAL A 927 21.81 -18.07 7.03
CA VAL A 927 21.19 -16.75 6.88
C VAL A 927 21.97 -15.88 5.88
N GLY A 928 21.26 -15.46 4.83
CA GLY A 928 21.82 -14.62 3.77
C GLY A 928 22.74 -15.35 2.76
N ARG A 929 22.81 -16.70 2.82
CA ARG A 929 23.60 -17.51 1.88
C ARG A 929 22.86 -17.74 0.56
N VAL A 930 22.46 -16.65 -0.06
CA VAL A 930 21.74 -16.65 -1.35
C VAL A 930 22.56 -17.30 -2.49
N ASP A 931 23.88 -17.37 -2.33
CA ASP A 931 24.78 -18.09 -3.23
C ASP A 931 24.45 -19.61 -3.35
N MET A 932 23.68 -20.17 -2.39
CA MET A 932 23.18 -21.54 -2.41
C MET A 932 21.87 -21.71 -3.17
N LEU A 933 21.32 -20.63 -3.69
CA LEU A 933 20.10 -20.65 -4.52
C LEU A 933 20.45 -20.40 -5.99
N GLU A 934 19.62 -20.97 -6.88
CA GLU A 934 19.62 -20.69 -8.29
C GLU A 934 18.20 -20.74 -8.85
N MET A 935 18.01 -20.14 -10.04
CA MET A 935 16.73 -20.27 -10.74
C MET A 935 16.61 -21.69 -11.34
N ASN A 936 15.50 -22.35 -11.09
CA ASN A 936 15.24 -23.70 -11.58
C ASN A 936 14.88 -23.68 -13.09
N LYS A 937 15.83 -23.99 -13.93
CA LYS A 937 15.67 -24.06 -15.39
C LYS A 937 14.89 -25.27 -15.89
N ALA A 938 14.61 -26.25 -15.02
CA ALA A 938 13.87 -27.48 -15.39
C ALA A 938 12.34 -27.30 -15.37
N ILE A 939 11.85 -26.15 -14.94
CA ILE A 939 10.41 -25.86 -14.94
C ILE A 939 10.00 -25.48 -16.38
N ASN A 940 9.12 -26.26 -16.98
CA ASN A 940 8.60 -25.99 -18.31
C ASN A 940 7.29 -25.20 -18.20
N HIS A 941 7.38 -23.88 -18.25
CA HIS A 941 6.24 -22.98 -18.26
C HIS A 941 6.48 -21.90 -19.33
N TRP A 942 5.50 -21.64 -20.17
CA TRP A 942 5.64 -20.75 -21.36
C TRP A 942 5.98 -19.28 -21.05
N LYS A 943 5.73 -18.81 -19.81
CA LYS A 943 6.13 -17.47 -19.36
C LYS A 943 7.44 -17.44 -18.58
N GLN A 944 7.89 -18.58 -18.07
CA GLN A 944 8.95 -18.65 -17.08
C GLN A 944 10.33 -18.31 -17.64
N ASP A 945 10.61 -18.67 -18.90
CA ASP A 945 11.92 -18.43 -19.53
C ASP A 945 12.28 -16.95 -19.62
N SER A 946 11.29 -16.06 -19.51
CA SER A 946 11.47 -14.62 -19.51
C SER A 946 11.67 -13.99 -18.12
N ILE A 947 11.41 -14.74 -17.03
CA ILE A 947 11.49 -14.19 -15.67
C ILE A 947 12.93 -14.10 -15.20
N ASP A 948 13.31 -12.93 -14.67
CA ASP A 948 14.62 -12.68 -14.08
C ASP A 948 14.50 -12.48 -12.55
N LEU A 949 15.12 -13.40 -11.79
CA LEU A 949 15.21 -13.36 -10.33
C LEU A 949 16.52 -12.75 -9.81
N SER A 950 17.35 -12.14 -10.66
CA SER A 950 18.65 -11.62 -10.28
C SER A 950 18.60 -10.65 -9.09
N ALA A 951 17.57 -9.81 -9.01
CA ALA A 951 17.37 -8.88 -7.90
C ALA A 951 17.26 -9.59 -6.53
N ILE A 952 16.64 -10.78 -6.50
CA ILE A 952 16.52 -11.60 -5.28
C ILE A 952 17.79 -12.42 -5.03
N LEU A 953 18.37 -12.98 -6.10
CA LEU A 953 19.48 -13.94 -6.04
C LEU A 953 20.87 -13.28 -6.02
N THR A 954 20.95 -11.95 -6.00
CA THR A 954 22.21 -11.22 -5.83
C THR A 954 22.62 -11.22 -4.37
N PRO A 955 23.84 -11.69 -4.04
CA PRO A 955 24.39 -11.59 -2.69
C PRO A 955 24.44 -10.14 -2.20
N ALA A 956 24.24 -9.95 -0.90
CA ALA A 956 24.39 -8.63 -0.31
C ALA A 956 25.82 -8.11 -0.48
N GLU A 957 25.96 -6.89 -0.96
CA GLU A 957 27.27 -6.24 -1.09
C GLU A 957 27.78 -5.85 0.30
N ASN A 958 28.91 -6.42 0.69
CA ASN A 958 29.52 -6.12 1.97
C ASN A 958 30.57 -5.00 1.82
N LEU A 959 30.16 -3.77 2.12
CA LEU A 959 31.00 -2.58 2.09
C LEU A 959 31.90 -2.44 3.35
N TYR A 960 31.58 -3.20 4.40
CA TYR A 960 32.29 -3.17 5.68
C TYR A 960 32.91 -4.54 5.96
N ARG A 961 34.18 -4.57 6.30
CA ARG A 961 34.99 -5.80 6.42
C ARG A 961 34.41 -6.85 7.37
N ASP A 962 33.71 -6.40 8.41
CA ASP A 962 33.18 -7.25 9.49
C ASP A 962 31.64 -7.18 9.60
N ALA A 963 30.91 -6.76 8.54
CA ALA A 963 29.47 -6.70 8.57
C ALA A 963 28.85 -8.08 8.78
N GLY A 964 28.02 -8.22 9.82
CA GLY A 964 27.32 -9.47 10.12
C GLY A 964 26.16 -9.74 9.16
N THR A 965 25.83 -11.01 8.93
CA THR A 965 24.68 -11.44 8.11
C THR A 965 23.45 -11.83 8.94
N TYR A 966 23.57 -11.88 10.26
CA TYR A 966 22.48 -12.12 11.21
C TYR A 966 22.73 -11.36 12.50
N GLN A 967 21.77 -11.36 13.43
CA GLN A 967 21.89 -10.58 14.67
C GLN A 967 22.98 -11.16 15.59
N THR A 968 23.93 -10.33 15.97
CA THR A 968 25.01 -10.62 16.92
C THR A 968 25.14 -9.58 18.03
N ILE A 969 24.54 -8.39 17.83
CA ILE A 969 24.62 -7.23 18.74
C ILE A 969 23.22 -6.94 19.27
N LYS A 970 23.08 -6.74 20.58
CA LYS A 970 21.83 -6.25 21.16
C LYS A 970 21.75 -4.73 21.03
N GLN A 971 20.55 -4.22 20.81
CA GLN A 971 20.29 -2.78 20.82
C GLN A 971 20.47 -2.23 22.25
N ASP A 972 21.18 -1.11 22.34
CA ASP A 972 21.33 -0.37 23.59
C ASP A 972 20.19 0.67 23.72
N HIS A 973 19.25 0.42 24.61
CA HIS A 973 18.10 1.27 24.89
C HIS A 973 18.36 2.34 25.96
N GLN A 974 19.57 2.40 26.53
CA GLN A 974 19.97 3.41 27.54
C GLN A 974 18.98 3.49 28.72
N LEU A 975 18.48 2.36 29.21
CA LEU A 975 17.48 2.29 30.27
C LEU A 975 18.07 2.68 31.64
N GLU A 976 19.35 2.45 31.83
CA GLU A 976 20.07 2.66 33.09
C GLU A 976 20.22 4.15 33.45
N GLU A 977 20.17 5.02 32.44
CA GLU A 977 20.32 6.47 32.59
C GLU A 977 18.99 7.20 32.86
N GLN A 978 17.87 6.47 32.95
CA GLN A 978 16.54 7.05 33.02
C GLN A 978 16.17 7.47 34.43
N LEU A 979 15.44 8.62 34.56
CA LEU A 979 14.93 9.16 35.82
C LEU A 979 14.11 8.11 36.60
N ASP A 980 13.42 7.22 35.94
CA ASP A 980 12.62 6.14 36.56
C ASP A 980 13.42 5.20 37.45
N ILE A 981 14.71 5.04 37.26
CA ILE A 981 15.57 4.26 38.17
C ILE A 981 15.57 4.88 39.57
N ASP A 982 15.75 6.20 39.64
CA ASP A 982 15.69 6.93 40.90
C ASP A 982 14.27 6.89 41.50
N LEU A 983 13.22 7.03 40.67
CA LEU A 983 11.84 6.94 41.13
C LEU A 983 11.50 5.56 41.71
N ILE A 984 11.97 4.47 41.12
CA ILE A 984 11.78 3.09 41.60
C ILE A 984 12.44 2.93 42.97
N VAL A 985 13.69 3.41 43.10
CA VAL A 985 14.41 3.36 44.40
C VAL A 985 13.69 4.13 45.47
N LYS A 986 13.25 5.36 45.21
CA LYS A 986 12.51 6.21 46.14
C LYS A 986 11.13 5.67 46.50
N SER A 987 10.51 4.92 45.62
CA SER A 987 9.17 4.33 45.78
C SER A 987 9.18 2.95 46.44
N LYS A 988 10.33 2.39 46.80
CA LYS A 988 10.47 1.01 47.27
C LYS A 988 9.58 0.72 48.51
N GLU A 989 9.52 1.61 49.47
CA GLU A 989 8.67 1.41 50.68
C GLU A 989 7.18 1.40 50.37
N ALA A 990 6.76 2.21 49.36
CA ALA A 990 5.37 2.19 48.92
C ALA A 990 5.02 0.89 48.21
N ILE A 991 5.95 0.35 47.41
CA ILE A 991 5.74 -0.88 46.63
C ILE A 991 5.74 -2.12 47.53
N GLU A 992 6.74 -2.22 48.42
CA GLU A 992 6.95 -3.43 49.24
C GLU A 992 6.15 -3.45 50.55
N LYS A 993 5.86 -2.28 51.13
CA LYS A 993 5.25 -2.18 52.46
C LYS A 993 3.91 -1.43 52.50
N ASP A 994 3.41 -1.01 51.34
CA ASP A 994 2.18 -0.21 51.20
C ASP A 994 2.18 1.09 52.05
N VAL A 995 3.36 1.72 52.19
CA VAL A 995 3.54 2.99 52.95
C VAL A 995 3.54 4.15 51.95
N PRO A 996 2.70 5.18 52.15
CA PRO A 996 2.72 6.36 51.28
C PRO A 996 4.07 7.07 51.29
N VAL A 997 4.63 7.32 50.13
CA VAL A 997 5.86 8.12 49.95
C VAL A 997 5.54 9.36 49.11
N LYS A 998 6.25 10.48 49.43
CA LYS A 998 6.17 11.72 48.67
C LYS A 998 7.58 12.25 48.42
N PHE A 999 7.88 12.59 47.23
CA PHE A 999 9.14 13.22 46.83
C PHE A 999 8.93 14.13 45.62
N ASP A 1000 9.86 15.05 45.42
CA ASP A 1000 9.89 15.95 44.28
C ASP A 1000 11.14 15.61 43.41
N SER A 1001 11.02 15.67 42.13
CA SER A 1001 12.12 15.47 41.18
C SER A 1001 12.06 16.51 40.05
N VAL A 1002 13.21 16.94 39.57
CA VAL A 1002 13.28 17.81 38.41
C VAL A 1002 13.08 16.96 37.16
N ILE A 1003 12.27 17.46 36.23
CA ILE A 1003 11.98 16.83 34.95
C ILE A 1003 12.24 17.83 33.81
N SER A 1004 12.77 17.37 32.73
CA SER A 1004 13.02 18.15 31.50
C SER A 1004 12.39 17.49 30.28
N ASN A 1005 12.50 18.12 29.10
CA ASN A 1005 11.96 17.62 27.85
C ASN A 1005 12.65 16.34 27.34
N VAL A 1006 13.84 16.01 27.85
CA VAL A 1006 14.54 14.75 27.51
C VAL A 1006 14.03 13.56 28.34
N ASP A 1007 13.31 13.80 29.43
CA ASP A 1007 12.75 12.78 30.31
C ASP A 1007 11.41 12.25 29.77
N ARG A 1008 11.43 11.60 28.60
CA ARG A 1008 10.21 11.06 27.99
C ARG A 1008 9.70 9.84 28.74
N ALA A 1009 8.37 9.67 28.79
CA ALA A 1009 7.67 8.53 29.41
C ALA A 1009 8.03 8.27 30.88
N VAL A 1010 8.30 9.34 31.66
CA VAL A 1010 8.59 9.27 33.09
C VAL A 1010 7.46 8.55 33.82
N GLY A 1011 7.82 7.62 34.70
CA GLY A 1011 6.89 6.79 35.47
C GLY A 1011 6.50 5.48 34.76
N ALA A 1012 6.87 5.28 33.47
CA ALA A 1012 6.54 4.06 32.75
C ALA A 1012 7.27 2.83 33.32
N MET A 1013 8.57 2.95 33.60
CA MET A 1013 9.35 1.86 34.23
C MET A 1013 8.91 1.64 35.68
N LEU A 1014 8.57 2.69 36.42
CA LEU A 1014 7.99 2.56 37.76
C LEU A 1014 6.66 1.79 37.71
N SER A 1015 5.78 2.14 36.77
CA SER A 1015 4.50 1.43 36.55
C SER A 1015 4.72 -0.05 36.21
N SER A 1016 5.68 -0.34 35.36
CA SER A 1016 6.10 -1.71 35.04
C SER A 1016 6.56 -2.47 36.30
N HIS A 1017 7.40 -1.84 37.10
CA HIS A 1017 7.91 -2.44 38.33
C HIS A 1017 6.79 -2.75 39.33
N VAL A 1018 5.84 -1.83 39.52
CA VAL A 1018 4.66 -2.02 40.39
C VAL A 1018 3.80 -3.19 39.91
N VAL A 1019 3.53 -3.29 38.61
CA VAL A 1019 2.72 -4.38 38.05
C VAL A 1019 3.42 -5.71 38.21
N LYS A 1020 4.72 -5.81 37.93
CA LYS A 1020 5.50 -7.05 38.14
C LYS A 1020 5.53 -7.47 39.60
N TYR A 1021 5.70 -6.53 40.52
CA TYR A 1021 5.67 -6.83 41.96
C TYR A 1021 4.31 -7.37 42.42
N ARG A 1022 3.20 -6.83 41.90
CA ARG A 1022 1.83 -7.27 42.29
C ARG A 1022 1.46 -8.63 41.66
N ASN A 1023 2.01 -8.97 40.52
CA ASN A 1023 1.71 -10.22 39.79
C ASN A 1023 2.68 -11.36 40.13
N GLY A 1024 3.80 -11.09 40.80
CA GLY A 1024 4.80 -12.07 41.28
C GLY A 1024 4.61 -12.42 42.71
#